data_db30224a08e68c1a8fc1ba1d2aebc58f
#
_entry.id   db30224a08e68c1a8fc1ba1d2aebc58f
#
_cell.length_a   1.000
_cell.length_b   1.000
_cell.length_c   1.000
_cell.angle_alpha   90.00
_cell.angle_beta   90.00
_cell.angle_gamma   90.00
#
_symmetry.space_group_name_H-M   'P 1'
#
loop_
_entity.id
_entity.type
_entity.pdbx_description
1 polymer ?
#
loop_
_entity_poly.entity_id
_entity_poly.type
_entity_poly.pdbx_seq_one_letter_code
_entity_poly.pdbx_strand_id
1 'polypeptide(L)'
;MSIRTSVKQMLVRQQDKKYEAELAKLRVTYAQWAAEQEKKIAETVVTEIGERAGLAEFVIYRQQKGQLAENAVERINAYFVKHPEAEIVYGDEDLLSENGERVIPWFKPCWAPDTYRAFFYVGSVVAVRSRLLQKLGEPGAVTEGESTGREIVFSKAEGIRPLMDRLFLAAGGFERGCHTIGHLEEVLFHGTFGTAGIGLQGPAETSREKAEDEQNPWEEYRTAAESAKLSVELAAKAAEEARELFAGELRVSVIIPSKDNPSVLGKCLRSLTQRPEGSVPVEILLIDNGSNEENRKKTEQLVEEIRTAGTPIRYVYEPAEFNFSTMCNRGAELADGKLLLFLNDDIELCENDWLDKMVSRALQPYVGSVGLKLYYPDSVKIQHDGIVNLPVGPVHKLQFMEDDRSYYFGRNRFTQDCVAVTGACLLIRTEVFREAGGFREVLRVAYNDVELGFRLLEMGYYNVVWNDRFAYHHESLSRGSDESPEKMQRLVQERELLYQMHPQFRGEDPFYPKGLNREGLDSRVVPAYLTDRNVLQEPFWKRGLPGGEELQKIRRDNCLMARVETAGPERIQGYSVILGDDNACYEKHLLLIPCGETEGQDVWSMQLMPAYRQELEENLPDQKNVALGGFCVLREGEQLPAGNYMIAVLVVNRVSKLKLWNTTGKYLTVEPHAARE
;
A
#
# COMPACT_ATOMS: atom_id res chain seq x y z
N MET A 1 27.59 -43.80 -7.93
CA MET A 1 26.13 -43.47 -7.81
C MET A 1 25.31 -44.66 -8.28
N SER A 2 24.25 -45.04 -7.54
CA SER A 2 23.44 -46.16 -7.93
C SER A 2 22.57 -45.77 -9.18
N ILE A 3 22.27 -46.72 -10.04
CA ILE A 3 21.39 -46.53 -11.22
C ILE A 3 20.06 -45.91 -10.82
N ARG A 4 19.51 -46.29 -9.64
CA ARG A 4 18.29 -45.67 -9.06
C ARG A 4 18.45 -44.18 -8.77
N THR A 5 19.61 -43.72 -8.27
CA THR A 5 19.86 -42.30 -8.00
C THR A 5 19.94 -41.49 -9.28
N SER A 6 20.59 -42.04 -10.32
CA SER A 6 20.68 -41.38 -11.63
C SER A 6 19.35 -41.27 -12.33
N VAL A 7 18.49 -42.30 -12.27
CA VAL A 7 17.12 -42.25 -12.81
C VAL A 7 16.25 -41.25 -12.05
N LYS A 8 16.34 -41.19 -10.72
CA LYS A 8 15.59 -40.20 -9.94
C LYS A 8 16.02 -38.77 -10.29
N GLN A 9 17.31 -38.50 -10.40
CA GLN A 9 17.84 -37.19 -10.82
C GLN A 9 17.38 -36.81 -12.24
N MET A 10 17.34 -37.77 -13.17
CA MET A 10 16.85 -37.52 -14.51
C MET A 10 15.35 -37.17 -14.52
N LEU A 11 14.52 -37.84 -13.73
CA LEU A 11 13.08 -37.54 -13.59
C LEU A 11 12.86 -36.17 -12.98
N VAL A 12 13.61 -35.78 -11.93
CA VAL A 12 13.55 -34.45 -11.34
C VAL A 12 13.91 -33.38 -12.36
N ARG A 13 15.01 -33.53 -13.10
CA ARG A 13 15.39 -32.59 -14.18
C ARG A 13 14.35 -32.48 -15.27
N GLN A 14 13.65 -33.57 -15.60
CA GLN A 14 12.54 -33.54 -16.56
C GLN A 14 11.34 -32.76 -16.01
N GLN A 15 11.03 -32.88 -14.71
CA GLN A 15 9.99 -32.09 -14.04
C GLN A 15 10.37 -30.60 -13.97
N ASP A 16 11.63 -30.28 -13.65
CA ASP A 16 12.13 -28.90 -13.69
C ASP A 16 11.92 -28.25 -15.07
N LYS A 17 12.31 -28.95 -16.16
CA LYS A 17 12.09 -28.44 -17.52
C LYS A 17 10.62 -28.24 -17.87
N LYS A 18 9.76 -29.16 -17.40
CA LYS A 18 8.31 -29.04 -17.59
C LYS A 18 7.75 -27.85 -16.80
N TYR A 19 8.20 -27.68 -15.57
CA TYR A 19 7.84 -26.55 -14.71
C TYR A 19 8.21 -25.22 -15.37
N GLU A 20 9.46 -25.06 -15.83
CA GLU A 20 9.92 -23.85 -16.53
C GLU A 20 9.10 -23.59 -17.82
N ALA A 21 8.74 -24.63 -18.56
CA ALA A 21 7.90 -24.49 -19.75
C ALA A 21 6.46 -24.08 -19.42
N GLU A 22 5.89 -24.56 -18.31
CA GLU A 22 4.59 -24.14 -17.80
C GLU A 22 4.64 -22.70 -17.32
N LEU A 23 5.69 -22.32 -16.58
CA LEU A 23 5.94 -20.97 -16.09
C LEU A 23 6.02 -19.96 -17.24
N ALA A 24 6.76 -20.31 -18.32
CA ALA A 24 6.90 -19.44 -19.48
C ALA A 24 5.55 -19.20 -20.21
N LYS A 25 4.68 -20.21 -20.25
CA LYS A 25 3.34 -20.08 -20.86
C LYS A 25 2.40 -19.17 -20.06
N LEU A 26 2.59 -19.09 -18.77
CA LEU A 26 1.74 -18.29 -17.88
C LEU A 26 2.22 -16.83 -17.76
N ARG A 27 3.41 -16.51 -18.28
CA ARG A 27 3.92 -15.14 -18.27
C ARG A 27 3.13 -14.27 -19.24
N VAL A 28 2.33 -13.37 -18.71
CA VAL A 28 1.71 -12.27 -19.46
C VAL A 28 2.71 -11.14 -19.53
N THR A 29 3.04 -10.67 -20.73
CA THR A 29 3.89 -9.47 -20.85
C THR A 29 3.07 -8.23 -20.53
N TYR A 30 3.74 -7.16 -20.08
CA TYR A 30 3.05 -5.89 -19.89
C TYR A 30 2.34 -5.43 -21.16
N ALA A 31 2.94 -5.61 -22.34
CA ALA A 31 2.33 -5.25 -23.61
C ALA A 31 1.00 -5.97 -23.85
N GLN A 32 0.92 -7.27 -23.55
CA GLN A 32 -0.32 -8.05 -23.67
C GLN A 32 -1.39 -7.55 -22.69
N TRP A 33 -1.01 -7.36 -21.44
CA TRP A 33 -1.91 -6.84 -20.40
C TRP A 33 -2.42 -5.44 -20.77
N ALA A 34 -1.55 -4.53 -21.21
CA ALA A 34 -1.90 -3.19 -21.61
C ALA A 34 -2.88 -3.18 -22.80
N ALA A 35 -2.67 -4.03 -23.81
CA ALA A 35 -3.59 -4.15 -24.94
C ALA A 35 -4.99 -4.59 -24.53
N GLU A 36 -5.13 -5.49 -23.54
CA GLU A 36 -6.42 -5.87 -22.99
C GLU A 36 -7.09 -4.71 -22.24
N GLN A 37 -6.32 -3.93 -21.45
CA GLN A 37 -6.88 -2.76 -20.76
C GLN A 37 -7.36 -1.70 -21.75
N GLU A 38 -6.56 -1.40 -22.77
CA GLU A 38 -6.94 -0.43 -23.81
C GLU A 38 -8.20 -0.83 -24.57
N LYS A 39 -8.37 -2.12 -24.86
CA LYS A 39 -9.60 -2.61 -25.48
C LYS A 39 -10.83 -2.34 -24.59
N LYS A 40 -10.72 -2.58 -23.28
CA LYS A 40 -11.79 -2.27 -22.31
C LYS A 40 -12.08 -0.76 -22.25
N ILE A 41 -11.02 0.06 -22.24
CA ILE A 41 -11.13 1.53 -22.24
C ILE A 41 -11.80 2.01 -23.54
N ALA A 42 -11.39 1.53 -24.71
CA ALA A 42 -11.97 1.91 -25.99
C ALA A 42 -13.47 1.58 -26.06
N GLU A 43 -13.89 0.42 -25.55
CA GLU A 43 -15.31 0.04 -25.46
C GLU A 43 -16.10 0.98 -24.55
N THR A 44 -15.51 1.46 -23.45
CA THR A 44 -16.14 2.41 -22.52
C THR A 44 -16.19 3.82 -23.12
N VAL A 45 -15.13 4.28 -23.72
CA VAL A 45 -14.99 5.61 -24.35
C VAL A 45 -16.00 5.78 -25.50
N VAL A 46 -16.15 4.77 -26.36
CA VAL A 46 -17.15 4.80 -27.45
C VAL A 46 -18.59 4.92 -26.91
N THR A 47 -18.84 4.37 -25.72
CA THR A 47 -20.17 4.43 -25.10
C THR A 47 -20.42 5.78 -24.39
N GLU A 48 -19.40 6.43 -23.83
CA GLU A 48 -19.50 7.69 -23.09
C GLU A 48 -19.35 8.95 -23.96
N ILE A 49 -18.61 8.91 -25.08
CA ILE A 49 -18.40 10.03 -26.01
C ILE A 49 -19.55 10.17 -27.06
N GLY A 50 -20.69 9.56 -26.80
CA GLY A 50 -21.87 9.74 -27.68
C GLY A 50 -22.20 11.21 -27.91
N GLU A 51 -22.18 11.64 -29.17
CA GLU A 51 -22.71 12.82 -29.91
C GLU A 51 -22.86 14.21 -29.21
N ARG A 52 -22.49 14.43 -27.94
CA ARG A 52 -22.65 15.70 -27.21
C ARG A 52 -21.48 16.13 -26.34
N ALA A 53 -20.27 15.66 -26.55
CA ALA A 53 -19.12 16.15 -25.80
C ALA A 53 -18.79 17.58 -26.26
N GLY A 54 -19.00 18.56 -25.40
CA GLY A 54 -18.46 19.92 -25.58
C GLY A 54 -16.94 19.84 -25.76
N LEU A 55 -16.33 20.87 -26.36
CA LEU A 55 -14.88 21.00 -26.45
C LEU A 55 -14.40 21.79 -25.25
N ALA A 56 -13.46 21.23 -24.48
CA ALA A 56 -12.71 21.94 -23.45
C ALA A 56 -11.48 22.60 -24.07
N GLU A 57 -11.18 23.82 -23.66
CA GLU A 57 -9.96 24.51 -24.12
C GLU A 57 -8.80 24.20 -23.17
N PHE A 58 -7.80 23.49 -23.67
CA PHE A 58 -6.61 23.11 -22.89
C PHE A 58 -5.36 22.98 -23.76
N VAL A 59 -4.22 22.98 -23.09
CA VAL A 59 -2.88 22.80 -23.65
C VAL A 59 -2.24 21.58 -23.01
N ILE A 60 -1.54 20.77 -23.79
CA ILE A 60 -0.81 19.60 -23.33
C ILE A 60 0.67 19.93 -23.27
N TYR A 61 1.26 19.88 -22.09
CA TYR A 61 2.70 19.88 -21.89
C TYR A 61 3.19 18.44 -21.90
N ARG A 62 4.10 18.11 -22.83
CA ARG A 62 4.66 16.76 -22.93
C ARG A 62 6.15 16.74 -23.12
N GLN A 63 6.79 15.65 -22.66
CA GLN A 63 8.21 15.43 -22.88
C GLN A 63 8.53 15.19 -24.38
N GLN A 64 9.69 15.65 -24.81
CA GLN A 64 10.16 15.52 -26.20
C GLN A 64 10.44 14.06 -26.58
N LYS A 65 11.00 13.28 -25.65
CA LYS A 65 11.37 11.87 -25.87
C LYS A 65 10.17 10.96 -25.62
N GLY A 66 9.32 10.81 -26.63
CA GLY A 66 8.15 9.96 -26.56
C GLY A 66 7.00 10.52 -27.40
N GLN A 67 5.84 9.89 -27.26
CA GLN A 67 4.62 10.21 -27.98
C GLN A 67 3.39 10.07 -27.10
N LEU A 68 2.34 10.80 -27.41
CA LEU A 68 1.04 10.59 -26.78
C LEU A 68 0.50 9.21 -27.16
N ALA A 69 -0.21 8.59 -26.22
CA ALA A 69 -0.96 7.37 -26.50
C ALA A 69 -2.10 7.64 -27.48
N GLU A 70 -2.59 6.60 -28.15
CA GLU A 70 -3.72 6.71 -29.07
C GLU A 70 -4.95 7.30 -28.34
N ASN A 71 -5.62 8.24 -28.99
CA ASN A 71 -6.79 8.96 -28.44
C ASN A 71 -6.54 9.69 -27.09
N ALA A 72 -5.29 10.01 -26.73
CA ALA A 72 -4.99 10.69 -25.47
C ALA A 72 -5.65 12.08 -25.38
N VAL A 73 -5.68 12.82 -26.49
CA VAL A 73 -6.32 14.16 -26.55
C VAL A 73 -7.81 14.07 -26.32
N GLU A 74 -8.49 13.11 -26.94
CA GLU A 74 -9.91 12.85 -26.79
C GLU A 74 -10.26 12.43 -25.35
N ARG A 75 -9.45 11.58 -24.75
CA ARG A 75 -9.63 11.13 -23.36
C ARG A 75 -9.45 12.27 -22.37
N ILE A 76 -8.46 13.11 -22.55
CA ILE A 76 -8.23 14.33 -21.75
C ILE A 76 -9.42 15.29 -21.91
N ASN A 77 -9.91 15.49 -23.15
CA ASN A 77 -11.08 16.32 -23.40
C ASN A 77 -12.33 15.77 -22.67
N ALA A 78 -12.60 14.48 -22.78
CA ALA A 78 -13.71 13.83 -22.10
C ALA A 78 -13.62 14.00 -20.57
N TYR A 79 -12.41 13.87 -20.01
CA TYR A 79 -12.18 14.11 -18.58
C TYR A 79 -12.53 15.55 -18.20
N PHE A 80 -12.04 16.55 -18.92
CA PHE A 80 -12.35 17.94 -18.63
C PHE A 80 -13.82 18.29 -18.82
N VAL A 81 -14.53 17.67 -19.76
CA VAL A 81 -15.98 17.86 -19.94
C VAL A 81 -16.74 17.28 -18.76
N LYS A 82 -16.37 16.11 -18.28
CA LYS A 82 -16.97 15.43 -17.13
C LYS A 82 -16.65 16.13 -15.79
N HIS A 83 -15.47 16.74 -15.71
CA HIS A 83 -14.94 17.45 -14.54
C HIS A 83 -14.67 18.92 -14.83
N PRO A 84 -15.72 19.78 -14.90
CA PRO A 84 -15.60 21.19 -15.26
C PRO A 84 -14.78 21.99 -14.22
N GLU A 85 -14.67 21.51 -12.99
CA GLU A 85 -13.84 22.07 -11.93
C GLU A 85 -12.33 21.82 -12.14
N ALA A 86 -11.96 20.75 -12.86
CA ALA A 86 -10.55 20.42 -13.08
C ALA A 86 -9.84 21.50 -13.93
N GLU A 87 -8.72 21.96 -13.45
CA GLU A 87 -7.83 22.91 -14.12
C GLU A 87 -6.61 22.22 -14.74
N ILE A 88 -6.15 21.13 -14.12
CA ILE A 88 -4.99 20.35 -14.53
C ILE A 88 -5.35 18.88 -14.54
N VAL A 89 -4.88 18.15 -15.56
CA VAL A 89 -5.02 16.67 -15.65
C VAL A 89 -3.67 16.07 -16.03
N TYR A 90 -3.28 15.01 -15.38
CA TYR A 90 -2.15 14.15 -15.75
C TYR A 90 -2.59 12.69 -15.86
N GLY A 91 -1.77 11.86 -16.47
CA GLY A 91 -2.08 10.42 -16.63
C GLY A 91 -0.88 9.55 -16.36
N ASP A 92 -1.12 8.24 -16.43
CA ASP A 92 -0.09 7.23 -16.35
C ASP A 92 0.81 7.25 -17.59
N GLU A 93 1.95 6.58 -17.53
CA GLU A 93 2.88 6.48 -18.64
C GLU A 93 3.63 5.15 -18.63
N ASP A 94 4.21 4.81 -19.76
CA ASP A 94 5.10 3.66 -19.90
C ASP A 94 6.23 3.99 -20.90
N LEU A 95 7.07 3.02 -21.18
CA LEU A 95 8.16 3.15 -22.11
C LEU A 95 7.96 2.22 -23.31
N LEU A 96 8.43 2.66 -24.47
CA LEU A 96 8.57 1.82 -25.66
C LEU A 96 10.01 1.30 -25.74
N SER A 97 10.14 -0.02 -25.87
CA SER A 97 11.40 -0.68 -26.18
C SER A 97 11.86 -0.35 -27.60
N GLU A 98 13.09 -0.70 -27.95
CA GLU A 98 13.62 -0.55 -29.32
C GLU A 98 12.76 -1.29 -30.38
N ASN A 99 12.08 -2.34 -30.00
CA ASN A 99 11.18 -3.10 -30.86
C ASN A 99 9.74 -2.54 -30.89
N GLY A 100 9.48 -1.41 -30.21
CA GLY A 100 8.15 -0.81 -30.10
C GLY A 100 7.22 -1.51 -29.11
N GLU A 101 7.71 -2.46 -28.30
CA GLU A 101 6.92 -3.09 -27.26
C GLU A 101 6.81 -2.17 -26.03
N ARG A 102 5.64 -2.14 -25.41
CA ARG A 102 5.39 -1.39 -24.18
C ARG A 102 6.00 -2.10 -23.00
N VAL A 103 6.77 -1.36 -22.19
CA VAL A 103 7.48 -1.87 -21.01
C VAL A 103 7.46 -0.84 -19.87
N ILE A 104 7.76 -1.27 -18.67
CA ILE A 104 7.98 -0.42 -17.49
C ILE A 104 6.84 0.59 -17.28
N PRO A 105 5.62 0.13 -16.94
CA PRO A 105 4.52 1.04 -16.66
C PRO A 105 4.75 1.82 -15.38
N TRP A 106 4.45 3.11 -15.42
CA TRP A 106 4.43 3.98 -14.28
C TRP A 106 2.99 4.42 -13.98
N PHE A 107 2.34 3.69 -13.09
CA PHE A 107 1.02 4.01 -12.55
C PHE A 107 1.16 5.01 -11.40
N LYS A 108 0.42 6.08 -11.47
CA LYS A 108 0.57 7.24 -10.59
C LYS A 108 -0.56 7.31 -9.56
N PRO A 109 -0.33 7.91 -8.38
CA PRO A 109 -1.41 8.20 -7.45
C PRO A 109 -2.32 9.32 -7.97
N CYS A 110 -3.52 9.48 -7.40
CA CYS A 110 -4.25 10.73 -7.49
C CYS A 110 -3.43 11.89 -6.94
N TRP A 111 -3.92 13.13 -7.05
CA TRP A 111 -3.17 14.29 -6.58
C TRP A 111 -2.67 14.10 -5.14
N ALA A 112 -1.38 14.19 -4.97
CA ALA A 112 -0.65 13.91 -3.74
C ALA A 112 0.41 15.00 -3.54
N PRO A 113 0.10 16.10 -2.83
CA PRO A 113 0.91 17.31 -2.80
C PRO A 113 2.30 17.12 -2.19
N ASP A 114 2.43 16.31 -1.14
CA ASP A 114 3.73 16.03 -0.52
C ASP A 114 4.57 15.04 -1.33
N THR A 115 3.94 14.08 -1.97
CA THR A 115 4.58 13.20 -2.97
C THR A 115 5.11 14.04 -4.15
N TYR A 116 4.31 14.99 -4.65
CA TYR A 116 4.73 15.89 -5.74
C TYR A 116 5.91 16.77 -5.33
N ARG A 117 5.94 17.26 -4.10
CA ARG A 117 7.06 18.05 -3.56
C ARG A 117 8.36 17.25 -3.49
N ALA A 118 8.25 15.98 -3.11
CA ALA A 118 9.40 15.08 -2.96
C ALA A 118 9.84 14.44 -4.28
N PHE A 119 8.89 14.24 -5.22
CA PHE A 119 9.14 13.55 -6.47
C PHE A 119 8.17 14.04 -7.55
N PHE A 120 8.67 14.51 -8.71
CA PHE A 120 7.85 15.04 -9.80
C PHE A 120 7.08 13.93 -10.53
N TYR A 121 6.21 13.22 -9.80
CA TYR A 121 5.54 12.02 -10.27
C TYR A 121 4.49 12.25 -11.35
N VAL A 122 4.01 13.48 -11.55
CA VAL A 122 3.06 13.80 -12.64
C VAL A 122 3.66 13.51 -14.03
N GLY A 123 4.99 13.53 -14.14
CA GLY A 123 5.74 12.90 -15.22
C GLY A 123 5.73 13.66 -16.53
N SER A 124 5.60 12.89 -17.62
CA SER A 124 5.89 13.32 -18.99
C SER A 124 4.74 14.00 -19.69
N VAL A 125 3.51 13.95 -19.15
CA VAL A 125 2.33 14.55 -19.78
C VAL A 125 1.41 15.20 -18.76
N VAL A 126 1.13 16.49 -18.97
CA VAL A 126 0.21 17.28 -18.15
C VAL A 126 -0.64 18.15 -19.07
N ALA A 127 -1.94 18.05 -18.94
CA ALA A 127 -2.88 18.93 -19.64
C ALA A 127 -3.38 20.02 -18.69
N VAL A 128 -3.41 21.26 -19.18
CA VAL A 128 -3.76 22.46 -18.41
C VAL A 128 -4.83 23.25 -19.14
N ARG A 129 -5.91 23.61 -18.44
CA ARG A 129 -6.97 24.47 -19.03
C ARG A 129 -6.41 25.83 -19.44
N SER A 130 -6.84 26.32 -20.60
CA SER A 130 -6.42 27.61 -21.15
C SER A 130 -6.75 28.76 -20.20
N ARG A 131 -7.88 28.71 -19.50
CA ARG A 131 -8.27 29.74 -18.52
C ARG A 131 -7.26 29.89 -17.36
N LEU A 132 -6.62 28.81 -16.90
CA LEU A 132 -5.58 28.89 -15.87
C LEU A 132 -4.33 29.56 -16.41
N LEU A 133 -3.90 29.20 -17.63
CA LEU A 133 -2.76 29.84 -18.30
C LEU A 133 -3.00 31.32 -18.53
N GLN A 134 -4.20 31.71 -18.99
CA GLN A 134 -4.59 33.12 -19.17
C GLN A 134 -4.55 33.90 -17.86
N LYS A 135 -5.08 33.30 -16.76
CA LYS A 135 -5.05 33.92 -15.42
C LYS A 135 -3.63 34.23 -14.94
N LEU A 136 -2.65 33.40 -15.33
CA LEU A 136 -1.25 33.59 -14.97
C LEU A 136 -0.44 34.38 -15.99
N GLY A 137 -1.03 34.75 -17.13
CA GLY A 137 -0.29 35.41 -18.23
C GLY A 137 0.76 34.51 -18.88
N GLU A 138 0.60 33.21 -18.80
CA GLU A 138 1.55 32.25 -19.36
C GLU A 138 1.37 32.13 -20.87
N PRO A 139 2.49 32.08 -21.65
CA PRO A 139 2.43 31.90 -23.09
C PRO A 139 1.85 30.50 -23.43
N GLY A 140 1.02 30.45 -24.48
CA GLY A 140 0.45 29.23 -24.99
C GLY A 140 -1.03 29.02 -24.66
N ALA A 141 -1.65 29.94 -23.90
CA ALA A 141 -3.09 29.96 -23.75
C ALA A 141 -3.76 29.98 -25.14
N VAL A 142 -4.68 29.03 -25.36
CA VAL A 142 -5.49 28.92 -26.59
C VAL A 142 -6.51 30.06 -26.57
N THR A 143 -6.63 30.83 -27.65
CA THR A 143 -7.69 31.83 -27.80
C THR A 143 -8.92 31.23 -28.45
N GLU A 144 -10.09 31.87 -28.27
CA GLU A 144 -11.35 31.41 -28.88
C GLU A 144 -11.17 31.16 -30.39
N GLY A 145 -11.43 29.90 -30.82
CA GLY A 145 -11.31 29.49 -32.23
C GLY A 145 -10.03 28.75 -32.61
N GLU A 146 -9.06 28.58 -31.71
CA GLU A 146 -7.87 27.74 -31.94
C GLU A 146 -8.17 26.29 -31.56
N SER A 147 -7.38 25.34 -32.10
CA SER A 147 -7.60 23.89 -31.87
C SER A 147 -7.33 23.49 -30.41
N THR A 148 -8.27 22.79 -29.82
CA THR A 148 -8.16 22.11 -28.53
C THR A 148 -6.99 21.12 -28.52
N GLY A 149 -6.27 21.02 -27.40
CA GLY A 149 -5.19 20.02 -27.23
C GLY A 149 -3.87 20.40 -27.90
N ARG A 150 -3.57 21.70 -28.08
CA ARG A 150 -2.25 22.16 -28.54
C ARG A 150 -1.14 21.59 -27.65
N GLU A 151 -0.11 21.02 -28.27
CA GLU A 151 1.05 20.45 -27.59
C GLU A 151 2.17 21.49 -27.40
N ILE A 152 2.72 21.52 -26.19
CA ILE A 152 3.96 22.23 -25.86
C ILE A 152 4.98 21.19 -25.41
N VAL A 153 6.10 21.11 -26.12
CA VAL A 153 7.12 20.08 -25.90
C VAL A 153 8.25 20.64 -25.04
N PHE A 154 8.58 19.91 -23.97
CA PHE A 154 9.73 20.22 -23.13
C PHE A 154 10.81 19.11 -23.23
N SER A 155 12.07 19.48 -23.04
CA SER A 155 13.19 18.55 -23.19
C SER A 155 13.56 17.83 -21.91
N LYS A 156 13.39 18.48 -20.74
CA LYS A 156 13.74 17.95 -19.42
C LYS A 156 12.74 18.38 -18.36
N ALA A 157 12.47 17.51 -17.39
CA ALA A 157 11.59 17.78 -16.25
C ALA A 157 12.03 19.02 -15.43
N GLU A 158 13.33 19.21 -15.21
CA GLU A 158 13.89 20.39 -14.54
C GLU A 158 13.50 21.73 -15.22
N GLY A 159 13.41 21.75 -16.55
CA GLY A 159 13.05 22.95 -17.31
C GLY A 159 11.57 23.32 -17.20
N ILE A 160 10.67 22.34 -17.07
CA ILE A 160 9.22 22.55 -16.96
C ILE A 160 8.75 22.67 -15.50
N ARG A 161 9.51 22.13 -14.55
CA ARG A 161 9.12 22.09 -13.14
C ARG A 161 8.73 23.46 -12.57
N PRO A 162 9.47 24.57 -12.79
CA PRO A 162 9.08 25.87 -12.26
C PRO A 162 7.73 26.39 -12.78
N LEU A 163 7.39 26.07 -14.03
CA LEU A 163 6.08 26.39 -14.59
C LEU A 163 5.00 25.52 -13.94
N MET A 164 5.23 24.20 -13.84
CA MET A 164 4.29 23.28 -13.19
C MET A 164 4.03 23.70 -11.74
N ASP A 165 5.05 24.05 -10.99
CA ASP A 165 4.90 24.52 -9.60
C ASP A 165 3.96 25.72 -9.50
N ARG A 166 4.10 26.72 -10.40
CA ARG A 166 3.17 27.88 -10.44
C ARG A 166 1.75 27.48 -10.83
N LEU A 167 1.61 26.58 -11.80
CA LEU A 167 0.30 26.09 -12.25
C LEU A 167 -0.41 25.30 -11.17
N PHE A 168 0.28 24.36 -10.53
CA PHE A 168 -0.30 23.56 -9.45
C PHE A 168 -0.65 24.42 -8.22
N LEU A 169 0.19 25.39 -7.89
CA LEU A 169 -0.10 26.35 -6.82
C LEU A 169 -1.34 27.19 -7.14
N ALA A 170 -1.41 27.75 -8.36
CA ALA A 170 -2.54 28.57 -8.79
C ALA A 170 -3.85 27.80 -8.98
N ALA A 171 -3.76 26.51 -9.21
CA ALA A 171 -4.90 25.59 -9.22
C ALA A 171 -5.37 25.19 -7.81
N GLY A 172 -4.70 25.64 -6.74
CA GLY A 172 -5.04 25.27 -5.36
C GLY A 172 -4.56 23.89 -4.95
N GLY A 173 -3.55 23.35 -5.63
CA GLY A 173 -3.01 22.01 -5.38
C GLY A 173 -2.44 21.80 -3.98
N PHE A 174 -2.10 22.87 -3.28
CA PHE A 174 -1.58 22.88 -1.91
C PHE A 174 -2.57 23.49 -0.92
N GLU A 175 -3.85 23.33 -1.22
CA GLU A 175 -4.95 23.77 -0.36
C GLU A 175 -5.75 22.57 0.11
N ARG A 176 -6.43 22.73 1.23
CA ARG A 176 -7.37 21.74 1.77
C ARG A 176 -8.52 21.52 0.77
N GLY A 177 -8.85 20.27 0.48
CA GLY A 177 -9.97 19.90 -0.39
C GLY A 177 -9.73 20.17 -1.88
N CYS A 178 -8.46 20.15 -2.32
CA CYS A 178 -8.16 20.31 -3.74
C CYS A 178 -8.88 19.27 -4.59
N HIS A 179 -9.68 19.75 -5.55
CA HIS A 179 -10.44 18.94 -6.52
C HIS A 179 -10.24 19.44 -7.96
N THR A 180 -9.32 20.40 -8.15
CA THR A 180 -9.03 21.03 -9.43
C THR A 180 -7.91 20.34 -10.21
N ILE A 181 -7.23 19.36 -9.59
CA ILE A 181 -6.19 18.57 -10.19
C ILE A 181 -6.68 17.14 -10.33
N GLY A 182 -6.82 16.70 -11.58
CA GLY A 182 -7.32 15.37 -11.92
C GLY A 182 -6.21 14.41 -12.33
N HIS A 183 -6.42 13.14 -12.04
CA HIS A 183 -5.63 12.03 -12.54
C HIS A 183 -6.50 11.16 -13.43
N LEU A 184 -6.10 10.99 -14.68
CA LEU A 184 -6.68 10.02 -15.60
C LEU A 184 -5.87 8.72 -15.43
N GLU A 185 -6.45 7.73 -14.75
CA GLU A 185 -5.82 6.44 -14.45
C GLU A 185 -5.66 5.57 -15.71
N GLU A 186 -5.04 6.14 -16.74
CA GLU A 186 -4.81 5.54 -18.05
C GLU A 186 -3.44 5.99 -18.57
N VAL A 187 -2.79 5.13 -19.36
CA VAL A 187 -1.53 5.51 -20.01
C VAL A 187 -1.82 6.54 -21.10
N LEU A 188 -1.33 7.75 -20.90
CA LEU A 188 -1.47 8.87 -21.84
C LEU A 188 -0.19 9.14 -22.63
N PHE A 189 0.93 8.59 -22.21
CA PHE A 189 2.23 8.87 -22.83
C PHE A 189 3.12 7.62 -22.86
N HIS A 190 3.77 7.43 -24.02
CA HIS A 190 4.78 6.41 -24.23
C HIS A 190 6.14 7.09 -24.37
N GLY A 191 6.98 6.99 -23.33
CA GLY A 191 8.38 7.44 -23.40
C GLY A 191 9.23 6.51 -24.26
N THR A 192 10.36 6.99 -24.78
CA THR A 192 11.32 6.17 -25.51
C THR A 192 12.59 5.99 -24.71
N PHE A 193 13.12 4.76 -24.67
CA PHE A 193 14.47 4.53 -24.18
C PHE A 193 15.50 5.25 -25.04
N GLY A 194 16.44 5.94 -24.41
CA GLY A 194 17.68 6.28 -25.09
C GLY A 194 18.50 5.01 -25.32
N THR A 195 19.20 4.93 -26.44
CA THR A 195 19.98 3.78 -26.93
C THR A 195 21.15 3.33 -26.05
N ALA A 196 21.23 3.71 -24.80
CA ALA A 196 22.23 3.28 -23.84
C ALA A 196 21.62 2.17 -22.96
N GLY A 197 21.67 0.95 -23.46
CA GLY A 197 21.85 -0.33 -22.79
C GLY A 197 21.31 -0.54 -21.39
N ILE A 198 19.99 -0.38 -21.17
CA ILE A 198 19.35 -1.03 -20.02
C ILE A 198 18.89 -2.40 -20.50
N GLY A 199 19.50 -3.46 -19.97
CA GLY A 199 19.02 -4.83 -20.19
C GLY A 199 17.55 -4.90 -19.78
N LEU A 200 16.71 -5.38 -20.70
CA LEU A 200 15.26 -5.53 -20.56
C LEU A 200 14.89 -6.61 -19.52
N GLN A 201 15.42 -6.48 -18.31
CA GLN A 201 14.96 -7.25 -17.17
C GLN A 201 14.14 -6.31 -16.30
N GLY A 202 12.86 -6.63 -16.17
CA GLY A 202 11.96 -5.88 -15.31
C GLY A 202 12.51 -5.77 -13.88
N PRO A 203 11.96 -4.91 -13.01
CA PRO A 203 12.49 -4.64 -11.67
C PRO A 203 12.69 -5.88 -10.77
N ALA A 204 12.30 -7.07 -11.23
CA ALA A 204 12.46 -8.34 -10.52
C ALA A 204 13.72 -9.17 -10.92
N GLU A 205 14.44 -8.83 -11.97
CA GLU A 205 15.53 -9.66 -12.49
C GLU A 205 16.92 -9.02 -12.53
N THR A 206 17.10 -7.80 -12.03
CA THR A 206 18.44 -7.21 -11.90
C THR A 206 19.15 -7.83 -10.70
N SER A 207 20.09 -8.70 -10.97
CA SER A 207 21.07 -9.19 -10.00
C SER A 207 21.68 -8.05 -9.19
N ARG A 208 21.81 -8.27 -7.89
CA ARG A 208 22.21 -7.38 -6.78
C ARG A 208 23.40 -6.41 -7.01
N GLU A 209 24.14 -6.47 -8.10
CA GLU A 209 25.41 -5.77 -8.25
C GLU A 209 25.51 -4.76 -9.40
N LYS A 210 24.46 -4.57 -10.22
CA LYS A 210 24.52 -3.67 -11.40
C LYS A 210 23.48 -2.55 -11.44
N ALA A 211 22.58 -2.46 -10.47
CA ALA A 211 21.48 -1.48 -10.48
C ALA A 211 21.88 -0.08 -9.95
N GLU A 212 23.10 0.08 -9.42
CA GLU A 212 23.54 1.38 -8.86
C GLU A 212 24.13 2.35 -9.89
N ASP A 213 24.48 1.89 -11.10
CA ASP A 213 25.21 2.73 -12.09
C ASP A 213 24.47 2.97 -13.42
N GLU A 214 23.31 2.37 -13.66
CA GLU A 214 22.54 2.63 -14.87
C GLU A 214 21.44 3.67 -14.58
N GLN A 215 21.46 4.80 -15.27
CA GLN A 215 20.55 5.92 -15.14
C GLN A 215 19.09 5.45 -15.19
N ASN A 216 18.47 5.33 -14.01
CA ASN A 216 17.04 5.15 -13.91
C ASN A 216 16.36 6.32 -14.66
N PRO A 217 15.56 6.08 -15.72
CA PRO A 217 14.96 7.14 -16.50
C PRO A 217 14.09 8.10 -15.68
N TRP A 218 13.64 7.66 -14.48
CA TRP A 218 12.84 8.46 -13.57
C TRP A 218 13.64 9.27 -12.55
N GLU A 219 14.96 9.13 -12.52
CA GLU A 219 15.85 9.86 -11.61
C GLU A 219 15.80 11.39 -11.88
N GLU A 220 15.59 11.80 -13.14
CA GLU A 220 15.45 13.20 -13.47
C GLU A 220 14.25 13.87 -12.78
N TYR A 221 13.16 13.12 -12.54
CA TYR A 221 11.97 13.64 -11.85
C TYR A 221 12.22 13.84 -10.36
N ARG A 222 13.02 12.99 -9.74
CA ARG A 222 13.48 13.15 -8.37
C ARG A 222 14.38 14.37 -8.24
N THR A 223 15.37 14.50 -9.09
CA THR A 223 16.28 15.65 -9.13
C THR A 223 15.54 16.95 -9.39
N ALA A 224 14.55 16.94 -10.29
CA ALA A 224 13.71 18.11 -10.57
C ALA A 224 12.91 18.54 -9.33
N ALA A 225 12.42 17.59 -8.53
CA ALA A 225 11.70 17.87 -7.30
C ALA A 225 12.62 18.44 -6.21
N GLU A 226 13.80 17.85 -6.03
CA GLU A 226 14.79 18.31 -5.02
C GLU A 226 15.29 19.74 -5.28
N SER A 227 15.44 20.12 -6.55
CA SER A 227 15.87 21.46 -6.93
C SER A 227 14.76 22.52 -6.93
N ALA A 228 13.50 22.11 -6.69
CA ALA A 228 12.35 22.99 -6.80
C ALA A 228 12.30 24.06 -5.69
N LYS A 229 12.05 25.30 -6.08
CA LYS A 229 11.83 26.42 -5.15
C LYS A 229 10.50 26.29 -4.38
N LEU A 230 9.54 25.55 -4.89
CA LEU A 230 8.22 25.38 -4.29
C LEU A 230 8.28 24.92 -2.84
N SER A 231 9.16 23.97 -2.50
CA SER A 231 9.33 23.52 -1.12
C SER A 231 9.77 24.63 -0.18
N VAL A 232 10.61 25.54 -0.66
CA VAL A 232 11.08 26.72 0.11
C VAL A 232 9.94 27.72 0.30
N GLU A 233 9.19 28.02 -0.76
CA GLU A 233 8.05 28.94 -0.73
C GLU A 233 6.94 28.44 0.19
N LEU A 234 6.57 27.16 0.08
CA LEU A 234 5.57 26.56 0.97
C LEU A 234 6.05 26.50 2.43
N ALA A 235 7.33 26.21 2.66
CA ALA A 235 7.89 26.24 4.01
C ALA A 235 7.89 27.67 4.61
N ALA A 236 8.21 28.68 3.79
CA ALA A 236 8.17 30.08 4.23
C ALA A 236 6.73 30.52 4.55
N LYS A 237 5.76 30.20 3.68
CA LYS A 237 4.34 30.47 3.92
C LYS A 237 3.84 29.80 5.20
N ALA A 238 4.12 28.50 5.39
CA ALA A 238 3.75 27.80 6.60
C ALA A 238 4.40 28.36 7.87
N ALA A 239 5.67 28.79 7.76
CA ALA A 239 6.37 29.43 8.88
C ALA A 239 5.77 30.81 9.24
N GLU A 240 5.30 31.56 8.25
CA GLU A 240 4.61 32.83 8.45
C GLU A 240 3.23 32.62 9.08
N GLU A 241 2.41 31.72 8.54
CA GLU A 241 1.12 31.33 9.11
C GLU A 241 1.27 30.80 10.54
N ALA A 242 2.30 29.96 10.80
CA ALA A 242 2.59 29.49 12.14
C ALA A 242 2.98 30.60 13.12
N ARG A 243 3.74 31.61 12.65
CA ARG A 243 4.06 32.80 13.48
C ARG A 243 2.81 33.61 13.80
N GLU A 244 1.92 33.79 12.84
CA GLU A 244 0.67 34.52 13.05
C GLU A 244 -0.30 33.75 13.97
N LEU A 245 -0.46 32.44 13.75
CA LEU A 245 -1.37 31.61 14.53
C LEU A 245 -0.87 31.31 15.95
N PHE A 246 0.44 31.21 16.14
CA PHE A 246 0.99 30.68 17.39
C PHE A 246 1.87 31.66 18.17
N ALA A 247 2.20 32.86 17.64
CA ALA A 247 2.78 34.02 18.36
C ALA A 247 3.70 33.69 19.58
N GLY A 248 4.62 32.72 19.42
CA GLY A 248 5.53 32.24 20.46
C GLY A 248 4.96 31.14 21.38
N GLU A 249 3.76 30.64 21.13
CA GLU A 249 3.12 29.54 21.87
C GLU A 249 3.24 28.18 21.18
N LEU A 250 4.08 28.02 20.14
CA LEU A 250 4.27 26.75 19.47
C LEU A 250 4.89 25.72 20.42
N ARG A 251 4.11 24.69 20.74
CA ARG A 251 4.51 23.57 21.61
C ARG A 251 3.87 22.29 21.10
N VAL A 252 4.56 21.17 21.26
CA VAL A 252 4.03 19.83 21.00
C VAL A 252 3.70 19.15 22.32
N SER A 253 2.47 18.68 22.47
CA SER A 253 2.06 17.79 23.56
C SER A 253 2.24 16.35 23.08
N VAL A 254 3.21 15.66 23.67
CA VAL A 254 3.49 14.25 23.38
C VAL A 254 2.63 13.37 24.29
N ILE A 255 1.70 12.63 23.72
CA ILE A 255 0.75 11.78 24.43
C ILE A 255 1.23 10.33 24.30
N ILE A 256 1.57 9.73 25.44
CA ILE A 256 2.12 8.37 25.52
C ILE A 256 1.17 7.49 26.34
N PRO A 257 0.33 6.66 25.71
CA PRO A 257 -0.40 5.61 26.40
C PRO A 257 0.57 4.50 26.83
N SER A 258 0.51 4.07 28.09
CA SER A 258 1.43 3.04 28.61
C SER A 258 0.76 2.16 29.66
N LYS A 259 1.29 0.94 29.82
CA LYS A 259 0.95 0.03 30.90
C LYS A 259 2.02 -1.03 31.10
N ASP A 260 2.44 -1.21 32.35
CA ASP A 260 3.28 -2.33 32.81
C ASP A 260 4.62 -2.54 32.07
N ASN A 261 5.14 -1.52 31.38
CA ASN A 261 6.33 -1.63 30.54
C ASN A 261 7.41 -0.55 30.80
N PRO A 262 7.86 -0.34 32.06
CA PRO A 262 8.72 0.78 32.41
C PRO A 262 10.10 0.74 31.74
N SER A 263 10.61 -0.45 31.39
CA SER A 263 11.92 -0.57 30.75
C SER A 263 11.95 -0.06 29.31
N VAL A 264 10.88 -0.35 28.55
CA VAL A 264 10.73 0.08 27.15
C VAL A 264 10.35 1.56 27.13
N LEU A 265 9.38 1.96 27.95
CA LEU A 265 9.03 3.37 28.17
C LEU A 265 10.26 4.23 28.50
N GLY A 266 11.19 3.72 29.30
CA GLY A 266 12.43 4.44 29.62
C GLY A 266 13.31 4.71 28.40
N LYS A 267 13.37 3.80 27.41
CA LYS A 267 14.07 4.04 26.15
C LYS A 267 13.35 5.11 25.32
N CYS A 268 12.05 4.99 25.18
CA CYS A 268 11.21 5.97 24.50
C CYS A 268 11.40 7.39 25.06
N LEU A 269 11.25 7.57 26.37
CA LEU A 269 11.39 8.86 27.03
C LEU A 269 12.82 9.46 26.87
N ARG A 270 13.85 8.65 26.98
CA ARG A 270 15.24 9.11 26.79
C ARG A 270 15.51 9.51 25.34
N SER A 271 15.07 8.73 24.36
CA SER A 271 15.22 9.08 22.94
C SER A 271 14.42 10.35 22.57
N LEU A 272 13.21 10.52 23.15
CA LEU A 272 12.37 11.70 22.96
C LEU A 272 13.01 12.99 23.49
N THR A 273 13.76 12.91 24.59
CA THR A 273 14.37 14.08 25.25
C THR A 273 15.75 14.46 24.68
N GLN A 274 16.38 13.61 23.87
CA GLN A 274 17.64 13.88 23.19
C GLN A 274 17.41 14.75 21.95
N ARG A 275 17.25 16.06 22.13
CA ARG A 275 17.00 17.02 21.04
C ARG A 275 17.95 18.22 21.11
N PRO A 276 18.26 18.88 19.97
CA PRO A 276 19.10 20.06 19.94
C PRO A 276 18.52 21.20 20.79
N GLU A 277 19.39 22.06 21.31
CA GLU A 277 18.95 23.34 21.89
C GLU A 277 18.25 24.19 20.84
N GLY A 278 17.13 24.77 21.20
CA GLY A 278 16.30 25.59 20.29
C GLY A 278 15.27 24.80 19.48
N SER A 279 15.17 23.46 19.65
CA SER A 279 14.07 22.67 19.08
C SER A 279 12.71 23.09 19.63
N VAL A 280 11.64 22.76 18.88
CA VAL A 280 10.26 23.03 19.28
C VAL A 280 10.01 22.53 20.71
N PRO A 281 9.50 23.35 21.63
CA PRO A 281 9.22 22.92 22.99
C PRO A 281 8.23 21.76 23.05
N VAL A 282 8.45 20.82 23.99
CA VAL A 282 7.52 19.72 24.26
C VAL A 282 7.04 19.74 25.69
N GLU A 283 5.85 19.17 25.89
CA GLU A 283 5.40 18.61 27.16
C GLU A 283 5.03 17.15 26.93
N ILE A 284 5.15 16.32 27.96
CA ILE A 284 4.84 14.88 27.88
C ILE A 284 3.61 14.61 28.76
N LEU A 285 2.62 13.94 28.19
CA LEU A 285 1.43 13.44 28.87
C LEU A 285 1.48 11.92 28.86
N LEU A 286 1.94 11.33 29.95
CA LEU A 286 2.03 9.88 30.11
C LEU A 286 0.74 9.36 30.72
N ILE A 287 -0.04 8.61 29.95
CA ILE A 287 -1.36 8.09 30.34
C ILE A 287 -1.20 6.60 30.67
N ASP A 288 -1.24 6.28 31.96
CA ASP A 288 -1.11 4.91 32.47
C ASP A 288 -2.49 4.36 32.82
N ASN A 289 -2.91 3.32 32.10
CA ASN A 289 -4.23 2.74 32.29
C ASN A 289 -4.26 1.57 33.31
N GLY A 290 -3.40 1.63 34.31
CA GLY A 290 -3.45 0.70 35.45
C GLY A 290 -2.27 -0.26 35.51
N SER A 291 -1.05 0.24 35.45
CA SER A 291 0.14 -0.54 35.80
C SER A 291 0.04 -1.08 37.23
N ASN A 292 0.59 -2.29 37.44
CA ASN A 292 0.72 -2.84 38.77
C ASN A 292 1.64 -1.99 39.67
N GLU A 293 1.56 -2.19 40.97
CA GLU A 293 2.24 -1.32 41.95
C GLU A 293 3.78 -1.27 41.76
N GLU A 294 4.41 -2.37 41.38
CA GLU A 294 5.86 -2.44 41.14
C GLU A 294 6.25 -1.61 39.92
N ASN A 295 5.57 -1.84 38.77
CA ASN A 295 5.82 -1.14 37.51
C ASN A 295 5.43 0.33 37.62
N ARG A 296 4.35 0.66 38.31
CA ARG A 296 3.96 2.03 38.60
C ARG A 296 5.08 2.80 39.35
N LYS A 297 5.66 2.23 40.40
CA LYS A 297 6.79 2.86 41.12
C LYS A 297 7.99 3.10 40.20
N LYS A 298 8.32 2.13 39.32
CA LYS A 298 9.40 2.31 38.34
C LYS A 298 9.07 3.42 37.34
N THR A 299 7.83 3.51 36.89
CA THR A 299 7.35 4.58 35.99
C THR A 299 7.42 5.94 36.68
N GLU A 300 7.00 6.06 37.96
CA GLU A 300 7.11 7.29 38.78
C GLU A 300 8.56 7.75 38.91
N GLN A 301 9.53 6.81 39.05
CA GLN A 301 10.97 7.12 39.09
C GLN A 301 11.46 7.68 37.73
N LEU A 302 11.06 7.07 36.63
CA LEU A 302 11.39 7.56 35.25
C LEU A 302 10.81 8.98 35.04
N VAL A 303 9.57 9.22 35.46
CA VAL A 303 8.95 10.52 35.34
C VAL A 303 9.74 11.60 36.12
N GLU A 304 10.23 11.28 37.33
CA GLU A 304 11.03 12.19 38.10
C GLU A 304 12.43 12.43 37.49
N GLU A 305 13.04 11.40 36.89
CA GLU A 305 14.29 11.52 36.10
C GLU A 305 14.10 12.54 34.96
N ILE A 306 13.06 12.38 34.14
CA ILE A 306 12.75 13.27 33.00
C ILE A 306 12.45 14.70 33.45
N ARG A 307 11.68 14.84 34.52
CA ARG A 307 11.34 16.16 35.11
C ARG A 307 12.59 16.88 35.60
N THR A 308 13.47 16.16 36.31
CA THR A 308 14.74 16.69 36.81
C THR A 308 15.69 17.09 35.66
N ALA A 309 15.62 16.41 34.55
CA ALA A 309 16.34 16.76 33.30
C ALA A 309 15.75 18.00 32.59
N GLY A 310 14.66 18.57 33.07
CA GLY A 310 14.10 19.83 32.58
C GLY A 310 12.98 19.69 31.55
N THR A 311 12.50 18.46 31.24
CA THR A 311 11.39 18.26 30.34
C THR A 311 10.07 18.20 31.12
N PRO A 312 9.08 19.08 30.81
CA PRO A 312 7.75 19.01 31.44
C PRO A 312 7.08 17.67 31.14
N ILE A 313 6.77 16.91 32.21
CA ILE A 313 6.07 15.63 32.10
C ILE A 313 4.97 15.54 33.16
N ARG A 314 3.77 15.18 32.74
CA ARG A 314 2.61 14.90 33.58
C ARG A 314 2.29 13.41 33.49
N TYR A 315 2.34 12.74 34.64
CA TYR A 315 1.95 11.33 34.75
C TYR A 315 0.48 11.27 35.23
N VAL A 316 -0.34 10.56 34.50
CA VAL A 316 -1.78 10.40 34.74
C VAL A 316 -2.06 8.91 34.90
N TYR A 317 -2.40 8.47 36.11
CA TYR A 317 -2.74 7.09 36.45
C TYR A 317 -4.26 6.94 36.52
N GLU A 318 -4.85 6.31 35.49
CA GLU A 318 -6.30 6.12 35.37
C GLU A 318 -6.60 4.64 35.01
N PRO A 319 -6.68 3.76 36.05
CA PRO A 319 -6.95 2.33 35.81
C PRO A 319 -8.29 2.11 35.11
N ALA A 320 -8.25 1.49 33.95
CA ALA A 320 -9.43 1.21 33.15
C ALA A 320 -9.21 -0.03 32.26
N GLU A 321 -10.29 -0.52 31.64
CA GLU A 321 -10.15 -1.47 30.54
C GLU A 321 -9.39 -0.84 29.39
N PHE A 322 -8.48 -1.59 28.76
CA PHE A 322 -7.64 -1.05 27.69
C PHE A 322 -8.47 -0.55 26.52
N ASN A 323 -8.29 0.71 26.19
CA ASN A 323 -8.82 1.38 25.02
C ASN A 323 -7.83 2.45 24.58
N PHE A 324 -7.08 2.19 23.49
CA PHE A 324 -6.07 3.11 22.97
C PHE A 324 -6.68 4.48 22.65
N SER A 325 -7.84 4.48 21.97
CA SER A 325 -8.54 5.70 21.56
C SER A 325 -8.91 6.58 22.77
N THR A 326 -9.47 5.99 23.83
CA THR A 326 -9.83 6.72 25.07
C THR A 326 -8.59 7.29 25.73
N MET A 327 -7.49 6.53 25.84
CA MET A 327 -6.24 7.00 26.44
C MET A 327 -5.66 8.18 25.66
N CYS A 328 -5.64 8.11 24.33
CA CYS A 328 -5.17 9.18 23.46
C CYS A 328 -6.05 10.43 23.54
N ASN A 329 -7.37 10.27 23.49
CA ASN A 329 -8.32 11.37 23.67
C ASN A 329 -8.14 12.05 25.04
N ARG A 330 -7.97 11.25 26.10
CA ARG A 330 -7.71 11.77 27.44
C ARG A 330 -6.43 12.61 27.50
N GLY A 331 -5.36 12.14 26.86
CA GLY A 331 -4.13 12.91 26.71
C GLY A 331 -4.37 14.22 25.95
N ALA A 332 -5.13 14.19 24.86
CA ALA A 332 -5.46 15.35 24.05
C ALA A 332 -6.32 16.39 24.78
N GLU A 333 -7.19 15.98 25.71
CA GLU A 333 -7.95 16.87 26.62
C GLU A 333 -7.04 17.64 27.58
N LEU A 334 -5.97 16.99 28.04
CA LEU A 334 -5.02 17.54 29.02
C LEU A 334 -3.89 18.33 28.36
N ALA A 335 -3.82 18.32 27.03
CA ALA A 335 -2.75 18.92 26.25
C ALA A 335 -2.90 20.44 26.14
N ASP A 336 -1.79 21.16 26.38
CA ASP A 336 -1.67 22.61 26.23
C ASP A 336 -1.03 23.00 24.87
N GLY A 337 -0.40 22.04 24.15
CA GLY A 337 0.30 22.26 22.88
C GLY A 337 -0.62 22.54 21.71
N LYS A 338 -0.09 23.26 20.71
CA LYS A 338 -0.76 23.52 19.43
C LYS A 338 -0.68 22.35 18.47
N LEU A 339 0.22 21.39 18.76
CA LEU A 339 0.32 20.12 18.06
C LEU A 339 0.26 18.98 19.08
N LEU A 340 -0.35 17.87 18.69
CA LEU A 340 -0.41 16.63 19.42
C LEU A 340 0.46 15.60 18.72
N LEU A 341 1.37 14.96 19.43
CA LEU A 341 2.10 13.80 18.98
C LEU A 341 1.61 12.58 19.78
N PHE A 342 0.88 11.70 19.13
CA PHE A 342 0.59 10.38 19.68
C PHE A 342 1.82 9.49 19.44
N LEU A 343 2.35 8.93 20.52
CA LEU A 343 3.58 8.15 20.50
C LEU A 343 3.42 6.90 21.38
N ASN A 344 3.64 5.72 20.80
CA ASN A 344 3.65 4.50 21.61
C ASN A 344 4.84 4.49 22.56
N ASP A 345 4.68 3.85 23.73
CA ASP A 345 5.72 3.73 24.75
C ASP A 345 6.90 2.84 24.36
N ASP A 346 6.83 2.18 23.21
CA ASP A 346 7.84 1.29 22.64
C ASP A 346 8.47 1.83 21.33
N ILE A 347 8.36 3.13 21.08
CA ILE A 347 9.07 3.83 20.00
C ILE A 347 10.44 4.30 20.50
N GLU A 348 11.48 4.04 19.70
CA GLU A 348 12.83 4.55 19.89
C GLU A 348 13.20 5.49 18.74
N LEU A 349 13.34 6.78 19.05
CA LEU A 349 13.67 7.82 18.08
C LEU A 349 15.18 7.85 17.83
N CYS A 350 15.60 7.85 16.57
CA CYS A 350 17.01 7.60 16.20
C CYS A 350 17.78 8.86 15.87
N GLU A 351 17.09 9.95 15.53
CA GLU A 351 17.70 11.20 15.05
C GLU A 351 17.24 12.39 15.89
N ASN A 352 18.04 13.46 15.96
CA ASN A 352 17.78 14.55 16.89
C ASN A 352 16.79 15.60 16.35
N ASP A 353 16.70 15.79 15.03
CA ASP A 353 15.90 16.86 14.38
C ASP A 353 14.53 16.39 13.84
N TRP A 354 14.17 15.14 14.11
CA TRP A 354 12.95 14.49 13.59
C TRP A 354 11.67 15.29 13.89
N LEU A 355 11.55 15.83 15.12
CA LEU A 355 10.33 16.54 15.55
C LEU A 355 10.16 17.87 14.80
N ASP A 356 11.23 18.67 14.72
CA ASP A 356 11.17 19.96 14.02
C ASP A 356 10.80 19.80 12.54
N LYS A 357 11.28 18.71 11.91
CA LYS A 357 10.93 18.33 10.54
C LYS A 357 9.46 17.93 10.42
N MET A 358 8.96 17.07 11.32
CA MET A 358 7.53 16.70 11.33
C MET A 358 6.65 17.94 11.56
N VAL A 359 7.02 18.82 12.51
CA VAL A 359 6.28 20.06 12.81
C VAL A 359 6.20 20.96 11.57
N SER A 360 7.32 21.17 10.88
CA SER A 360 7.33 22.01 9.66
C SER A 360 6.37 21.47 8.59
N ARG A 361 6.17 20.17 8.55
CA ARG A 361 5.22 19.52 7.61
C ARG A 361 3.78 19.63 8.13
N ALA A 362 3.53 19.37 9.39
CA ALA A 362 2.21 19.43 9.99
C ALA A 362 1.59 20.85 9.98
N LEU A 363 2.43 21.88 9.91
CA LEU A 363 2.00 23.28 9.79
C LEU A 363 1.53 23.68 8.39
N GLN A 364 1.69 22.82 7.36
CA GLN A 364 1.09 23.09 6.06
C GLN A 364 -0.44 23.02 6.17
N PRO A 365 -1.19 24.00 5.65
CA PRO A 365 -2.63 24.11 5.90
C PRO A 365 -3.44 22.90 5.38
N TYR A 366 -2.95 22.24 4.33
CA TYR A 366 -3.57 21.07 3.73
C TYR A 366 -3.20 19.73 4.40
N VAL A 367 -2.20 19.72 5.30
CA VAL A 367 -1.76 18.50 5.97
C VAL A 367 -2.62 18.22 7.19
N GLY A 368 -3.17 17.01 7.28
CA GLY A 368 -3.95 16.50 8.41
C GLY A 368 -3.06 15.86 9.47
N SER A 369 -2.36 14.79 9.11
CA SER A 369 -1.47 14.09 10.01
C SER A 369 -0.11 13.80 9.36
N VAL A 370 0.93 13.66 10.19
CA VAL A 370 2.30 13.33 9.77
C VAL A 370 2.81 12.16 10.61
N GLY A 371 3.33 11.12 9.96
CA GLY A 371 3.99 9.99 10.58
C GLY A 371 5.44 9.85 10.15
N LEU A 372 6.22 9.07 10.89
CA LEU A 372 7.58 8.66 10.51
C LEU A 372 7.56 7.27 9.87
N LYS A 373 8.57 7.01 9.05
CA LYS A 373 8.91 5.64 8.69
C LYS A 373 9.36 4.89 9.95
N LEU A 374 8.84 3.66 10.15
CA LEU A 374 9.23 2.81 11.26
C LEU A 374 9.91 1.54 10.77
N TYR A 375 10.99 1.18 11.45
CA TYR A 375 11.67 -0.09 11.25
C TYR A 375 11.47 -1.02 12.44
N TYR A 376 11.60 -2.33 12.17
CA TYR A 376 11.80 -3.30 13.24
C TYR A 376 13.14 -3.06 13.93
N PRO A 377 13.24 -3.29 15.27
CA PRO A 377 14.45 -3.02 16.02
C PRO A 377 15.70 -3.69 15.45
N ASP A 378 16.83 -2.98 15.49
CA ASP A 378 18.15 -3.44 15.03
C ASP A 378 18.17 -3.97 13.58
N SER A 379 17.28 -3.46 12.73
CA SER A 379 17.17 -3.88 11.33
C SER A 379 16.86 -2.72 10.41
N VAL A 380 16.96 -2.94 9.10
CA VAL A 380 16.45 -2.05 8.04
C VAL A 380 15.14 -2.57 7.47
N LYS A 381 14.51 -3.52 8.16
CA LYS A 381 13.24 -4.10 7.74
C LYS A 381 12.10 -3.13 8.06
N ILE A 382 11.35 -2.74 7.03
CA ILE A 382 10.25 -1.79 7.14
C ILE A 382 9.12 -2.41 7.98
N GLN A 383 8.66 -1.68 8.98
CA GLN A 383 7.45 -2.00 9.72
C GLN A 383 6.28 -1.12 9.25
N HIS A 384 6.55 0.17 9.04
CA HIS A 384 5.57 1.14 8.58
C HIS A 384 6.22 2.15 7.61
N ASP A 385 5.56 2.34 6.46
CA ASP A 385 5.92 3.34 5.45
C ASP A 385 4.63 3.95 4.84
N GLY A 386 3.68 4.30 5.72
CA GLY A 386 2.31 4.67 5.37
C GLY A 386 1.38 3.46 5.29
N ILE A 387 0.08 3.72 5.35
CA ILE A 387 -0.96 2.71 5.21
C ILE A 387 -1.54 2.79 3.80
N VAL A 388 -1.69 1.63 3.17
CA VAL A 388 -2.42 1.43 1.92
C VAL A 388 -3.72 0.67 2.20
N ASN A 389 -4.79 1.03 1.50
CA ASN A 389 -6.11 0.45 1.70
C ASN A 389 -6.46 -0.50 0.56
N LEU A 390 -6.13 -1.77 0.73
CA LEU A 390 -6.41 -2.83 -0.23
C LEU A 390 -7.85 -3.36 -0.07
N PRO A 391 -8.39 -4.11 -1.05
CA PRO A 391 -9.72 -4.73 -0.92
C PRO A 391 -9.89 -5.63 0.32
N VAL A 392 -8.80 -6.23 0.79
CA VAL A 392 -8.78 -7.07 2.01
C VAL A 392 -8.76 -6.23 3.30
N GLY A 393 -8.45 -4.95 3.22
CA GLY A 393 -8.37 -4.02 4.34
C GLY A 393 -7.09 -3.18 4.33
N PRO A 394 -6.99 -2.23 5.27
CA PRO A 394 -5.80 -1.42 5.45
C PRO A 394 -4.60 -2.28 5.90
N VAL A 395 -3.45 -2.04 5.29
CA VAL A 395 -2.18 -2.71 5.61
C VAL A 395 -1.02 -1.72 5.59
N HIS A 396 0.04 -2.02 6.33
CA HIS A 396 1.27 -1.23 6.26
C HIS A 396 1.98 -1.50 4.94
N LYS A 397 2.25 -0.44 4.17
CA LYS A 397 2.96 -0.50 2.89
C LYS A 397 4.38 -1.03 3.12
N LEU A 398 4.80 -1.98 2.28
CA LEU A 398 6.15 -2.58 2.30
C LEU A 398 6.52 -3.25 3.63
N GLN A 399 5.54 -3.61 4.47
CA GLN A 399 5.81 -4.27 5.74
C GLN A 399 6.64 -5.55 5.55
N PHE A 400 7.62 -5.77 6.41
CA PHE A 400 8.60 -6.87 6.39
C PHE A 400 9.62 -6.83 5.26
N MET A 401 9.54 -5.87 4.31
CA MET A 401 10.53 -5.71 3.25
C MET A 401 11.79 -5.03 3.80
N GLU A 402 12.96 -5.42 3.30
CA GLU A 402 14.21 -4.75 3.63
C GLU A 402 14.32 -3.43 2.85
N ASP A 403 14.71 -2.35 3.53
CA ASP A 403 14.87 -1.02 2.93
C ASP A 403 16.29 -0.84 2.35
N ASP A 404 16.78 -1.88 1.65
CA ASP A 404 18.10 -1.93 1.02
C ASP A 404 18.09 -1.55 -0.47
N ARG A 405 16.90 -1.43 -1.06
CA ARG A 405 16.68 -1.11 -2.48
C ARG A 405 15.50 -0.17 -2.68
N SER A 406 15.35 0.33 -3.90
CA SER A 406 14.20 1.12 -4.30
C SER A 406 13.05 0.22 -4.73
N TYR A 407 11.84 0.46 -4.23
CA TYR A 407 10.61 -0.22 -4.62
C TYR A 407 9.77 0.70 -5.51
N TYR A 408 9.31 0.18 -6.63
CA TYR A 408 8.41 0.81 -7.59
C TYR A 408 8.56 2.36 -7.66
N PHE A 409 9.53 2.84 -8.45
CA PHE A 409 9.84 4.28 -8.61
C PHE A 409 10.11 5.01 -7.28
N GLY A 410 10.79 4.35 -6.35
CA GLY A 410 11.25 4.97 -5.11
C GLY A 410 10.18 5.15 -4.03
N ARG A 411 9.10 4.37 -4.05
CA ARG A 411 8.02 4.48 -3.09
C ARG A 411 8.39 4.24 -1.62
N ASN A 412 9.61 3.82 -1.34
CA ASN A 412 10.17 3.74 0.01
C ASN A 412 11.24 4.82 0.28
N ARG A 413 11.58 5.68 -0.71
CA ARG A 413 12.72 6.60 -0.63
C ARG A 413 12.38 8.04 -0.35
N PHE A 414 11.15 8.46 -0.58
CA PHE A 414 10.73 9.85 -0.44
C PHE A 414 9.41 9.97 0.33
N THR A 415 9.20 11.16 0.88
CA THR A 415 7.96 11.54 1.58
C THR A 415 6.75 11.36 0.68
N GLN A 416 5.67 10.81 1.20
CA GLN A 416 4.47 10.48 0.44
C GLN A 416 3.20 10.80 1.19
N ASP A 417 2.17 11.13 0.42
CA ASP A 417 0.79 11.11 0.88
C ASP A 417 0.28 9.67 0.93
N CYS A 418 -0.53 9.35 1.91
CA CYS A 418 -1.11 8.03 2.15
C CYS A 418 -2.50 8.14 2.78
N VAL A 419 -3.25 7.04 2.82
CA VAL A 419 -4.60 7.08 3.41
C VAL A 419 -4.59 7.27 4.91
N ALA A 420 -3.55 6.82 5.59
CA ALA A 420 -3.35 7.02 7.02
C ALA A 420 -1.88 6.81 7.41
N VAL A 421 -1.49 7.32 8.55
CA VAL A 421 -0.24 7.01 9.25
C VAL A 421 -0.55 6.31 10.57
N THR A 422 0.39 5.47 11.05
CA THR A 422 0.16 4.70 12.27
C THR A 422 0.09 5.57 13.52
N GLY A 423 -0.85 5.26 14.40
CA GLY A 423 -0.96 5.89 15.74
C GLY A 423 0.24 5.65 16.64
N ALA A 424 1.16 4.76 16.26
CA ALA A 424 2.41 4.54 16.99
C ALA A 424 3.33 5.77 16.97
N CYS A 425 3.28 6.61 15.91
CA CYS A 425 3.97 7.90 15.83
C CYS A 425 3.19 8.82 14.86
N LEU A 426 2.23 9.58 15.39
CA LEU A 426 1.32 10.43 14.61
C LEU A 426 1.31 11.84 15.17
N LEU A 427 1.76 12.81 14.39
CA LEU A 427 1.70 14.24 14.70
C LEU A 427 0.52 14.89 13.96
N ILE A 428 -0.26 15.69 14.67
CA ILE A 428 -1.43 16.41 14.14
C ILE A 428 -1.58 17.76 14.83
N ARG A 429 -2.10 18.78 14.14
CA ARG A 429 -2.48 20.04 14.78
C ARG A 429 -3.64 19.83 15.74
N THR A 430 -3.57 20.41 16.93
CA THR A 430 -4.61 20.26 17.97
C THR A 430 -5.97 20.71 17.47
N GLU A 431 -6.03 21.79 16.70
CA GLU A 431 -7.28 22.28 16.10
C GLU A 431 -7.88 21.27 15.11
N VAL A 432 -7.05 20.65 14.24
CA VAL A 432 -7.49 19.65 13.27
C VAL A 432 -7.98 18.38 13.98
N PHE A 433 -7.28 17.93 15.02
CA PHE A 433 -7.71 16.80 15.83
C PHE A 433 -9.06 17.04 16.52
N ARG A 434 -9.26 18.25 17.04
CA ARG A 434 -10.54 18.66 17.66
C ARG A 434 -11.65 18.81 16.61
N GLU A 435 -11.38 19.42 15.47
CA GLU A 435 -12.31 19.54 14.34
C GLU A 435 -12.75 18.14 13.85
N ALA A 436 -11.82 17.21 13.75
CA ALA A 436 -12.09 15.82 13.44
C ALA A 436 -12.86 15.08 14.55
N GLY A 437 -12.92 15.60 15.78
CA GLY A 437 -13.62 14.99 16.92
C GLY A 437 -12.87 13.87 17.61
N GLY A 438 -11.54 13.86 17.55
CA GLY A 438 -10.66 12.92 18.23
C GLY A 438 -10.68 11.50 17.63
N PHE A 439 -10.06 10.54 18.31
CA PHE A 439 -10.18 9.13 17.97
C PHE A 439 -11.56 8.56 18.31
N ARG A 440 -12.07 7.67 17.48
CA ARG A 440 -13.33 6.96 17.74
C ARG A 440 -13.13 5.87 18.79
N GLU A 441 -13.67 6.05 19.99
CA GLU A 441 -13.46 5.13 21.12
C GLU A 441 -14.10 3.76 20.95
N VAL A 442 -14.99 3.60 19.97
CA VAL A 442 -15.55 2.30 19.56
C VAL A 442 -14.49 1.42 18.88
N LEU A 443 -13.48 2.01 18.26
CA LEU A 443 -12.29 1.34 17.75
C LEU A 443 -11.22 1.32 18.86
N ARG A 444 -11.25 0.26 19.67
CA ARG A 444 -10.52 0.23 20.93
C ARG A 444 -9.03 -0.06 20.77
N VAL A 445 -8.66 -0.84 19.73
CA VAL A 445 -7.32 -1.40 19.58
C VAL A 445 -6.76 -1.23 18.18
N ALA A 446 -7.54 -1.55 17.13
CA ALA A 446 -7.10 -1.51 15.76
C ALA A 446 -7.88 -0.48 14.95
N TYR A 447 -7.30 -0.04 13.84
CA TYR A 447 -7.91 0.86 12.86
C TYR A 447 -8.38 2.23 13.37
N ASN A 448 -8.08 2.60 14.60
CA ASN A 448 -8.40 3.93 15.14
C ASN A 448 -7.63 5.05 14.44
N ASP A 449 -6.37 4.80 14.11
CA ASP A 449 -5.50 5.67 13.31
C ASP A 449 -5.92 5.71 11.83
N VAL A 450 -6.34 4.57 11.29
CA VAL A 450 -6.87 4.49 9.92
C VAL A 450 -8.19 5.26 9.79
N GLU A 451 -9.08 5.10 10.76
CA GLU A 451 -10.35 5.82 10.81
C GLU A 451 -10.14 7.33 10.86
N LEU A 452 -9.23 7.78 11.72
CA LEU A 452 -8.86 9.20 11.77
C LEU A 452 -8.29 9.64 10.42
N GLY A 453 -7.42 8.85 9.79
CA GLY A 453 -6.85 9.14 8.49
C GLY A 453 -7.91 9.27 7.40
N PHE A 454 -8.88 8.37 7.33
CA PHE A 454 -9.99 8.43 6.38
C PHE A 454 -10.84 9.68 6.59
N ARG A 455 -11.17 9.99 7.82
CA ARG A 455 -11.95 11.19 8.19
C ARG A 455 -11.21 12.47 7.83
N LEU A 456 -9.89 12.54 8.02
CA LEU A 456 -9.07 13.67 7.58
C LEU A 456 -9.11 13.84 6.06
N LEU A 457 -9.04 12.74 5.28
CA LEU A 457 -9.22 12.79 3.82
C LEU A 457 -10.60 13.29 3.42
N GLU A 458 -11.68 12.84 4.08
CA GLU A 458 -13.04 13.34 3.86
C GLU A 458 -13.18 14.84 4.15
N MET A 459 -12.43 15.32 5.14
CA MET A 459 -12.34 16.75 5.48
C MET A 459 -11.45 17.52 4.48
N GLY A 460 -10.85 16.86 3.50
CA GLY A 460 -9.97 17.45 2.48
C GLY A 460 -8.50 17.62 2.89
N TYR A 461 -8.10 17.08 4.04
CA TYR A 461 -6.69 17.06 4.45
C TYR A 461 -5.95 15.89 3.82
N TYR A 462 -4.62 15.94 3.84
CA TYR A 462 -3.71 14.87 3.40
C TYR A 462 -2.94 14.29 4.59
N ASN A 463 -2.74 12.98 4.61
CA ASN A 463 -1.92 12.30 5.60
C ASN A 463 -0.57 11.98 4.98
N VAL A 464 0.52 12.29 5.68
CA VAL A 464 1.87 12.28 5.14
C VAL A 464 2.77 11.33 5.92
N VAL A 465 3.42 10.39 5.27
CA VAL A 465 4.53 9.65 5.85
C VAL A 465 5.84 10.31 5.46
N TRP A 466 6.62 10.70 6.48
CA TRP A 466 7.92 11.34 6.31
C TRP A 466 9.04 10.30 6.23
N ASN A 467 9.68 10.15 5.07
CA ASN A 467 10.66 9.09 4.83
C ASN A 467 12.13 9.51 5.05
N ASP A 468 12.42 10.80 5.25
CA ASP A 468 13.79 11.28 5.47
C ASP A 468 14.29 11.00 6.90
N ARG A 469 13.39 10.60 7.80
CA ARG A 469 13.66 10.26 9.19
C ARG A 469 12.91 9.01 9.58
N PHE A 470 13.46 8.26 10.52
CA PHE A 470 12.87 7.01 10.98
C PHE A 470 12.97 6.83 12.49
N ALA A 471 12.21 5.87 13.00
CA ALA A 471 12.30 5.39 14.37
C ALA A 471 12.23 3.86 14.38
N TYR A 472 12.70 3.24 15.44
CA TYR A 472 12.45 1.84 15.73
C TYR A 472 11.17 1.68 16.54
N HIS A 473 10.37 0.68 16.20
CA HIS A 473 9.18 0.30 16.95
C HIS A 473 9.33 -1.12 17.48
N HIS A 474 9.48 -1.22 18.79
CA HIS A 474 9.72 -2.46 19.51
C HIS A 474 8.44 -3.29 19.70
N GLU A 475 7.64 -3.42 18.66
CA GLU A 475 6.32 -4.04 18.64
C GLU A 475 6.26 -5.39 19.38
N SER A 476 5.11 -5.70 19.96
CA SER A 476 4.77 -6.99 20.60
C SER A 476 5.40 -7.28 21.97
N LEU A 477 6.20 -6.39 22.54
CA LEU A 477 6.71 -6.61 23.90
C LEU A 477 5.62 -6.46 24.97
N SER A 478 4.59 -5.63 24.68
CA SER A 478 3.50 -5.35 25.61
C SER A 478 2.19 -6.11 25.35
N ARG A 479 1.89 -6.47 24.09
CA ARG A 479 0.58 -7.05 23.69
C ARG A 479 0.62 -8.54 23.38
N GLY A 480 1.79 -9.15 23.16
CA GLY A 480 1.92 -10.52 22.64
C GLY A 480 1.45 -10.65 21.17
N SER A 481 1.56 -11.83 20.57
CA SER A 481 1.14 -12.04 19.17
C SER A 481 -0.39 -11.89 19.02
N ASP A 482 -0.83 -11.29 17.89
CA ASP A 482 -2.25 -11.12 17.57
C ASP A 482 -2.91 -12.37 16.96
N GLU A 483 -2.31 -13.55 17.15
CA GLU A 483 -2.73 -14.82 16.53
C GLU A 483 -3.85 -15.56 17.28
N SER A 484 -4.30 -15.06 18.44
CA SER A 484 -5.42 -15.73 19.12
C SER A 484 -6.73 -15.55 18.35
N PRO A 485 -7.62 -16.57 18.33
CA PRO A 485 -8.91 -16.47 17.64
C PRO A 485 -9.76 -15.28 18.06
N GLU A 486 -9.74 -14.91 19.34
CA GLU A 486 -10.51 -13.80 19.90
C GLU A 486 -9.97 -12.44 19.38
N LYS A 487 -8.64 -12.29 19.31
CA LYS A 487 -7.99 -11.09 18.78
C LYS A 487 -8.25 -10.94 17.29
N MET A 488 -8.17 -12.03 16.52
CA MET A 488 -8.50 -12.05 15.10
C MET A 488 -9.96 -11.70 14.85
N GLN A 489 -10.89 -12.24 15.64
CA GLN A 489 -12.32 -11.90 15.52
C GLN A 489 -12.57 -10.42 15.79
N ARG A 490 -11.95 -9.84 16.82
CA ARG A 490 -12.02 -8.41 17.11
C ARG A 490 -11.47 -7.57 15.96
N LEU A 491 -10.32 -7.94 15.41
CA LEU A 491 -9.71 -7.24 14.27
C LEU A 491 -10.66 -7.18 13.07
N VAL A 492 -11.33 -8.32 12.75
CA VAL A 492 -12.34 -8.37 11.69
C VAL A 492 -13.54 -7.48 12.02
N GLN A 493 -14.03 -7.47 13.26
CA GLN A 493 -15.15 -6.64 13.69
C GLN A 493 -14.81 -5.16 13.61
N GLU A 494 -13.64 -4.74 14.10
CA GLU A 494 -13.21 -3.34 14.05
C GLU A 494 -12.99 -2.88 12.59
N ARG A 495 -12.50 -3.76 11.69
CA ARG A 495 -12.40 -3.47 10.26
C ARG A 495 -13.77 -3.28 9.59
N GLU A 496 -14.73 -4.14 9.89
CA GLU A 496 -16.08 -3.99 9.35
C GLU A 496 -16.75 -2.72 9.86
N LEU A 497 -16.52 -2.36 11.11
CA LEU A 497 -16.99 -1.11 11.69
C LEU A 497 -16.35 0.12 11.01
N LEU A 498 -15.06 0.07 10.72
CA LEU A 498 -14.36 1.09 9.95
C LEU A 498 -15.07 1.34 8.60
N TYR A 499 -15.37 0.28 7.84
CA TYR A 499 -16.02 0.42 6.54
C TYR A 499 -17.52 0.71 6.60
N GLN A 500 -18.17 0.47 7.73
CA GLN A 500 -19.53 0.98 7.97
C GLN A 500 -19.54 2.50 8.16
N MET A 501 -18.51 3.04 8.81
CA MET A 501 -18.36 4.49 8.98
C MET A 501 -17.88 5.17 7.69
N HIS A 502 -17.06 4.51 6.88
CA HIS A 502 -16.42 5.04 5.68
C HIS A 502 -16.59 4.13 4.46
N PRO A 503 -17.81 3.91 3.96
CA PRO A 503 -18.10 2.93 2.90
C PRO A 503 -17.41 3.25 1.57
N GLN A 504 -17.11 4.51 1.27
CA GLN A 504 -16.41 4.95 0.07
C GLN A 504 -14.95 4.51 0.00
N PHE A 505 -14.33 4.19 1.14
CA PHE A 505 -12.97 3.64 1.18
C PHE A 505 -12.91 2.12 1.13
N ARG A 506 -14.04 1.41 1.03
CA ARG A 506 -14.00 -0.05 0.98
C ARG A 506 -13.30 -0.54 -0.29
N GLY A 507 -12.04 -0.93 -0.13
CA GLY A 507 -11.17 -1.37 -1.23
C GLY A 507 -10.70 -0.25 -2.16
N GLU A 508 -10.89 1.03 -1.80
CA GLU A 508 -10.43 2.18 -2.57
C GLU A 508 -9.33 2.96 -1.83
N ASP A 509 -8.30 3.34 -2.57
CA ASP A 509 -7.15 4.11 -2.08
C ASP A 509 -6.70 5.10 -3.15
N PRO A 510 -6.86 6.43 -2.94
CA PRO A 510 -6.49 7.41 -3.94
C PRO A 510 -4.98 7.50 -4.20
N PHE A 511 -4.15 7.02 -3.26
CA PHE A 511 -2.70 7.06 -3.37
C PHE A 511 -2.09 5.73 -3.83
N TYR A 512 -2.92 4.69 -4.01
CA TYR A 512 -2.50 3.38 -4.49
C TYR A 512 -3.13 3.08 -5.85
N PRO A 513 -2.38 3.30 -6.96
CA PRO A 513 -2.89 3.18 -8.33
C PRO A 513 -3.54 1.83 -8.63
N LYS A 514 -4.59 1.83 -9.46
CA LYS A 514 -5.28 0.60 -9.88
C LYS A 514 -4.42 -0.35 -10.71
N GLY A 515 -3.40 0.17 -11.37
CA GLY A 515 -2.42 -0.63 -12.10
C GLY A 515 -1.45 -1.43 -11.22
N LEU A 516 -1.49 -1.22 -9.88
CA LEU A 516 -0.71 -2.00 -8.92
C LEU A 516 -1.51 -3.18 -8.38
N ASN A 517 -0.79 -4.18 -7.86
CA ASN A 517 -1.42 -5.35 -7.24
C ASN A 517 -2.25 -4.93 -6.02
N ARG A 518 -3.54 -5.27 -6.06
CA ARG A 518 -4.51 -5.00 -4.99
C ARG A 518 -5.06 -6.28 -4.36
N GLU A 519 -4.53 -7.45 -4.75
CA GLU A 519 -5.02 -8.73 -4.28
C GLU A 519 -4.28 -9.20 -3.01
N GLY A 520 -5.03 -9.79 -2.10
CA GLY A 520 -4.52 -10.36 -0.85
C GLY A 520 -3.97 -9.33 0.14
N LEU A 521 -3.11 -9.80 1.04
CA LEU A 521 -2.39 -8.97 2.04
C LEU A 521 -1.03 -8.49 1.51
N ASP A 522 -0.86 -8.47 0.18
CA ASP A 522 0.41 -8.09 -0.41
C ASP A 522 0.64 -6.58 -0.30
N SER A 523 1.43 -6.20 0.69
CA SER A 523 1.83 -4.81 0.91
C SER A 523 2.97 -4.34 -0.01
N ARG A 524 3.49 -5.24 -0.85
CA ARG A 524 4.51 -4.92 -1.85
C ARG A 524 3.88 -4.12 -2.98
N VAL A 525 4.52 -3.03 -3.32
CA VAL A 525 4.05 -2.14 -4.37
C VAL A 525 4.59 -2.66 -5.72
N VAL A 526 3.86 -3.58 -6.32
CA VAL A 526 4.22 -4.19 -7.62
C VAL A 526 3.11 -4.02 -8.64
N PRO A 527 3.43 -3.91 -9.94
CA PRO A 527 2.42 -3.84 -10.99
C PRO A 527 1.48 -5.05 -11.01
N ALA A 528 0.19 -4.80 -11.22
CA ALA A 528 -0.84 -5.84 -11.23
C ALA A 528 -0.59 -6.92 -12.28
N TYR A 529 -0.09 -6.55 -13.46
CA TYR A 529 0.19 -7.53 -14.53
C TYR A 529 1.23 -8.60 -14.13
N LEU A 530 2.08 -8.34 -13.13
CA LEU A 530 3.03 -9.33 -12.60
C LEU A 530 2.35 -10.39 -11.74
N THR A 531 1.20 -10.07 -11.17
CA THR A 531 0.42 -10.93 -10.29
C THR A 531 -0.88 -11.41 -10.91
N ASP A 532 -1.38 -10.68 -11.92
CA ASP A 532 -2.61 -10.98 -12.67
C ASP A 532 -2.33 -12.09 -13.68
N ARG A 533 -2.40 -13.32 -13.19
CA ARG A 533 -2.21 -14.50 -14.02
C ARG A 533 -3.29 -15.48 -13.77
N ASN A 534 -4.33 -15.15 -14.38
CA ASN A 534 -5.60 -15.81 -14.28
C ASN A 534 -5.62 -17.08 -15.11
N VAL A 535 -5.03 -18.12 -14.58
CA VAL A 535 -5.59 -19.43 -14.88
C VAL A 535 -6.83 -19.54 -13.99
N LEU A 536 -7.91 -18.88 -14.42
CA LEU A 536 -9.23 -19.09 -13.85
C LEU A 536 -9.63 -20.52 -14.21
N GLN A 537 -9.71 -21.36 -13.22
CA GLN A 537 -10.10 -22.74 -13.39
C GLN A 537 -11.60 -22.88 -13.20
N GLU A 538 -12.30 -23.42 -14.22
CA GLU A 538 -13.69 -23.82 -14.05
C GLU A 538 -13.82 -24.93 -13.01
N PRO A 539 -14.89 -24.96 -12.22
CA PRO A 539 -15.09 -25.96 -11.18
C PRO A 539 -15.35 -27.33 -11.80
N PHE A 540 -14.47 -28.29 -11.53
CA PHE A 540 -14.64 -29.68 -11.91
C PHE A 540 -14.46 -30.60 -10.72
N TRP A 541 -15.45 -30.62 -9.86
CA TRP A 541 -15.44 -31.41 -8.62
C TRP A 541 -15.71 -32.89 -8.88
N LYS A 542 -14.90 -33.72 -8.24
CA LYS A 542 -15.06 -35.19 -8.21
C LYS A 542 -15.35 -35.64 -6.79
N ARG A 543 -16.27 -36.57 -6.66
CA ARG A 543 -16.54 -37.23 -5.40
C ARG A 543 -15.38 -38.17 -5.04
N GLY A 544 -14.85 -38.10 -3.84
CA GLY A 544 -13.73 -38.88 -3.33
C GLY A 544 -12.36 -38.25 -3.63
N LEU A 545 -11.31 -38.92 -3.17
CA LEU A 545 -9.94 -38.51 -3.38
C LEU A 545 -9.32 -39.12 -4.65
N PRO A 546 -8.26 -38.51 -5.21
CA PRO A 546 -7.48 -39.09 -6.29
C PRO A 546 -6.97 -40.49 -5.91
N GLY A 547 -7.32 -41.51 -6.74
CA GLY A 547 -6.92 -42.89 -6.50
C GLY A 547 -7.83 -43.68 -5.54
N GLY A 548 -8.96 -43.10 -5.09
CA GLY A 548 -9.96 -43.82 -4.30
C GLY A 548 -9.57 -44.17 -2.84
N GLU A 549 -8.52 -43.52 -2.34
CA GLU A 549 -8.08 -43.70 -0.95
C GLU A 549 -8.93 -42.89 0.03
N GLU A 550 -9.00 -43.33 1.27
CA GLU A 550 -9.65 -42.61 2.36
C GLU A 550 -8.68 -41.56 2.92
N LEU A 551 -9.16 -40.32 3.17
CA LEU A 551 -8.34 -39.22 3.68
C LEU A 551 -7.59 -39.57 4.98
N GLN A 552 -8.21 -40.36 5.84
CA GLN A 552 -7.64 -40.82 7.13
C GLN A 552 -6.36 -41.67 6.96
N LYS A 553 -6.16 -42.29 5.79
CA LYS A 553 -4.97 -43.09 5.49
C LYS A 553 -3.82 -42.23 4.91
N ILE A 554 -4.09 -40.97 4.57
CA ILE A 554 -3.08 -40.04 4.02
C ILE A 554 -2.56 -39.16 5.15
N ARG A 555 -1.25 -39.03 5.23
CA ARG A 555 -0.58 -38.21 6.26
C ARG A 555 -0.98 -36.76 6.14
N ARG A 556 -1.49 -36.19 7.23
CA ARG A 556 -1.53 -34.73 7.39
C ARG A 556 -0.17 -34.23 7.81
N ASP A 557 0.36 -33.21 7.11
CA ASP A 557 1.70 -32.70 7.37
C ASP A 557 1.78 -31.18 7.22
N ASN A 558 2.37 -30.54 8.21
CA ASN A 558 2.56 -29.09 8.25
C ASN A 558 3.69 -28.59 7.30
N CYS A 559 4.52 -29.49 6.73
CA CYS A 559 5.42 -29.09 5.65
C CYS A 559 4.64 -28.66 4.39
N LEU A 560 3.38 -29.08 4.24
CA LEU A 560 2.47 -28.53 3.25
C LEU A 560 1.80 -27.26 3.82
N MET A 561 2.34 -26.12 3.46
CA MET A 561 1.73 -24.81 3.70
C MET A 561 0.60 -24.60 2.69
N ALA A 562 -0.63 -24.55 3.13
CA ALA A 562 -1.82 -24.33 2.31
C ALA A 562 -2.59 -23.13 2.83
N ARG A 563 -2.82 -22.15 2.00
CA ARG A 563 -3.53 -20.92 2.37
C ARG A 563 -4.60 -20.59 1.34
N VAL A 564 -5.80 -20.30 1.83
CA VAL A 564 -6.88 -19.71 1.03
C VAL A 564 -7.03 -18.26 1.45
N GLU A 565 -6.87 -17.37 0.51
CA GLU A 565 -6.99 -15.91 0.69
C GLU A 565 -8.44 -15.49 0.51
N THR A 566 -9.08 -16.00 -0.54
CA THR A 566 -10.49 -15.74 -0.85
C THR A 566 -11.27 -17.06 -0.90
N ALA A 567 -12.39 -17.13 -0.20
CA ALA A 567 -13.39 -18.19 -0.31
C ALA A 567 -14.78 -17.52 -0.35
N GLY A 568 -15.07 -16.89 -1.47
CA GLY A 568 -16.27 -16.08 -1.69
C GLY A 568 -17.31 -16.78 -2.59
N PRO A 569 -18.41 -16.08 -2.92
CA PRO A 569 -19.45 -16.61 -3.80
C PRO A 569 -18.97 -16.82 -5.24
N GLU A 570 -17.97 -16.09 -5.69
CA GLU A 570 -17.50 -16.11 -7.08
C GLU A 570 -16.31 -17.05 -7.30
N ARG A 571 -15.37 -17.11 -6.33
CA ARG A 571 -14.12 -17.86 -6.50
C ARG A 571 -13.52 -18.34 -5.18
N ILE A 572 -12.65 -19.35 -5.28
CA ILE A 572 -11.72 -19.78 -4.23
C ILE A 572 -10.31 -19.55 -4.75
N GLN A 573 -9.55 -18.71 -4.07
CA GLN A 573 -8.20 -18.33 -4.45
C GLN A 573 -7.23 -18.51 -3.29
N GLY A 574 -6.00 -18.92 -3.61
CA GLY A 574 -4.96 -19.12 -2.61
C GLY A 574 -3.70 -19.72 -3.18
N TYR A 575 -2.89 -20.31 -2.31
CA TYR A 575 -1.66 -20.99 -2.71
C TYR A 575 -1.35 -22.20 -1.81
N SER A 576 -0.49 -23.07 -2.31
CA SER A 576 0.08 -24.17 -1.54
C SER A 576 1.54 -24.43 -1.92
N VAL A 577 2.39 -24.63 -0.91
CA VAL A 577 3.83 -24.82 -1.04
C VAL A 577 4.27 -25.94 -0.11
N ILE A 578 5.13 -26.81 -0.58
CA ILE A 578 5.79 -27.84 0.24
C ILE A 578 7.16 -27.29 0.67
N LEU A 579 7.31 -27.12 1.99
CA LEU A 579 8.55 -26.62 2.57
C LEU A 579 9.60 -27.73 2.63
N GLY A 580 10.82 -27.44 2.21
CA GLY A 580 11.95 -28.37 2.26
C GLY A 580 12.00 -29.38 1.13
N ASP A 581 11.14 -29.27 0.10
CA ASP A 581 11.18 -30.14 -1.08
C ASP A 581 10.98 -29.33 -2.38
N ASP A 582 11.16 -29.97 -3.52
CA ASP A 582 11.01 -29.36 -4.85
C ASP A 582 9.53 -29.33 -5.28
N ASN A 583 8.95 -28.13 -5.28
CA ASN A 583 7.54 -27.89 -5.59
C ASN A 583 7.14 -28.29 -7.03
N ALA A 584 8.09 -28.32 -7.97
CA ALA A 584 7.82 -28.78 -9.34
C ALA A 584 7.44 -30.26 -9.42
N CYS A 585 7.79 -31.04 -8.41
CA CYS A 585 7.50 -32.47 -8.37
C CYS A 585 6.07 -32.80 -7.92
N TYR A 586 5.26 -31.80 -7.53
CA TYR A 586 3.96 -32.05 -6.90
C TYR A 586 2.79 -31.68 -7.80
N GLU A 587 1.79 -32.58 -7.82
CA GLU A 587 0.44 -32.34 -8.32
C GLU A 587 -0.44 -31.93 -7.12
N LYS A 588 -1.30 -30.94 -7.30
CA LYS A 588 -2.09 -30.33 -6.22
C LYS A 588 -3.57 -30.53 -6.45
N HIS A 589 -4.32 -30.77 -5.38
CA HIS A 589 -5.76 -30.93 -5.42
C HIS A 589 -6.38 -30.10 -4.30
N LEU A 590 -7.42 -29.35 -4.63
CA LEU A 590 -8.28 -28.70 -3.64
C LEU A 590 -9.26 -29.73 -3.11
N LEU A 591 -9.45 -29.77 -1.79
CA LEU A 591 -10.40 -30.65 -1.12
C LEU A 591 -11.48 -29.83 -0.44
N LEU A 592 -12.73 -30.29 -0.55
CA LEU A 592 -13.83 -29.85 0.28
C LEU A 592 -14.28 -31.03 1.17
N ILE A 593 -14.03 -30.88 2.46
CA ILE A 593 -14.29 -31.89 3.46
C ILE A 593 -15.58 -31.49 4.20
N PRO A 594 -16.65 -32.26 4.07
CA PRO A 594 -17.92 -31.96 4.74
C PRO A 594 -17.75 -31.83 6.27
N CYS A 595 -18.42 -30.84 6.87
CA CYS A 595 -18.37 -30.59 8.29
C CYS A 595 -19.71 -30.08 8.83
N GLY A 596 -19.93 -30.16 10.16
CA GLY A 596 -21.19 -29.81 10.77
C GLY A 596 -22.31 -30.79 10.40
N GLU A 597 -23.45 -30.29 9.92
CA GLU A 597 -24.60 -31.11 9.53
C GLU A 597 -24.33 -32.06 8.34
N THR A 598 -23.27 -31.79 7.58
CA THR A 598 -22.84 -32.63 6.45
C THR A 598 -21.71 -33.59 6.80
N GLU A 599 -21.30 -33.67 8.07
CA GLU A 599 -20.26 -34.59 8.54
C GLU A 599 -20.61 -36.04 8.22
N GLY A 600 -19.63 -36.78 7.66
CA GLY A 600 -19.85 -38.18 7.22
C GLY A 600 -20.24 -38.33 5.74
N GLN A 601 -20.47 -37.25 5.02
CA GLN A 601 -20.59 -37.28 3.56
C GLN A 601 -19.22 -37.43 2.90
N ASP A 602 -19.23 -37.72 1.60
CA ASP A 602 -17.97 -37.87 0.84
C ASP A 602 -17.20 -36.55 0.69
N VAL A 603 -15.89 -36.66 0.75
CA VAL A 603 -14.97 -35.57 0.37
C VAL A 603 -15.08 -35.30 -1.11
N TRP A 604 -15.05 -34.02 -1.47
CA TRP A 604 -14.96 -33.58 -2.86
C TRP A 604 -13.53 -33.15 -3.17
N SER A 605 -13.02 -33.50 -4.34
CA SER A 605 -11.68 -33.15 -4.75
C SER A 605 -11.66 -32.59 -6.17
N MET A 606 -10.74 -31.68 -6.44
CA MET A 606 -10.51 -31.11 -7.75
C MET A 606 -9.02 -30.92 -7.97
N GLN A 607 -8.48 -31.36 -9.11
CA GLN A 607 -7.10 -31.09 -9.47
C GLN A 607 -6.95 -29.60 -9.75
N LEU A 608 -5.96 -28.96 -9.13
CA LEU A 608 -5.66 -27.56 -9.30
C LEU A 608 -4.78 -27.35 -10.53
N MET A 609 -5.15 -26.36 -11.34
CA MET A 609 -4.27 -25.75 -12.30
C MET A 609 -3.35 -24.76 -11.59
N PRO A 610 -2.03 -24.79 -11.83
CA PRO A 610 -1.12 -23.89 -11.18
C PRO A 610 -1.34 -22.44 -11.67
N ALA A 611 -1.41 -21.51 -10.73
CA ALA A 611 -1.34 -20.09 -11.00
C ALA A 611 0.03 -19.56 -10.54
N TYR A 612 0.60 -18.65 -11.32
CA TYR A 612 1.91 -18.09 -11.01
C TYR A 612 1.81 -17.04 -9.89
N ARG A 613 2.70 -17.13 -8.91
CA ARG A 613 2.80 -16.25 -7.75
C ARG A 613 4.28 -15.91 -7.52
N GLN A 614 4.74 -14.80 -8.11
CA GLN A 614 6.13 -14.35 -7.98
C GLN A 614 6.53 -14.11 -6.52
N GLU A 615 5.60 -13.59 -5.73
CA GLU A 615 5.80 -13.32 -4.31
C GLU A 615 6.15 -14.56 -3.48
N LEU A 616 5.78 -15.75 -3.94
CA LEU A 616 6.17 -16.98 -3.25
C LEU A 616 7.68 -17.24 -3.36
N GLU A 617 8.30 -16.90 -4.48
CA GLU A 617 9.77 -16.98 -4.65
C GLU A 617 10.47 -15.95 -3.79
N GLU A 618 9.96 -14.73 -3.74
CA GLU A 618 10.52 -13.63 -2.97
C GLU A 618 10.41 -13.84 -1.45
N ASN A 619 9.26 -14.35 -0.99
CA ASN A 619 9.02 -14.62 0.44
C ASN A 619 9.63 -15.94 0.92
N LEU A 620 9.92 -16.87 0.02
CA LEU A 620 10.44 -18.20 0.32
C LEU A 620 11.69 -18.50 -0.53
N PRO A 621 12.74 -17.68 -0.44
CA PRO A 621 13.90 -17.75 -1.35
C PRO A 621 14.69 -19.08 -1.22
N ASP A 622 14.59 -19.74 -0.07
CA ASP A 622 15.23 -21.03 0.20
C ASP A 622 14.41 -22.24 -0.31
N GLN A 623 13.21 -22.00 -0.83
CA GLN A 623 12.32 -23.05 -1.32
C GLN A 623 12.39 -23.15 -2.85
N LYS A 624 12.45 -24.38 -3.36
CA LYS A 624 12.63 -24.61 -4.79
C LYS A 624 11.30 -24.67 -5.52
N ASN A 625 11.21 -23.95 -6.67
CA ASN A 625 10.08 -24.02 -7.60
C ASN A 625 8.72 -23.73 -6.95
N VAL A 626 8.62 -22.65 -6.23
CA VAL A 626 7.37 -22.26 -5.52
C VAL A 626 6.45 -21.36 -6.35
N ALA A 627 6.96 -20.74 -7.41
CA ALA A 627 6.22 -19.74 -8.19
C ALA A 627 4.89 -20.22 -8.76
N LEU A 628 4.75 -21.53 -9.09
CA LEU A 628 3.49 -22.14 -9.50
C LEU A 628 2.68 -22.71 -8.31
N GLY A 629 2.86 -22.10 -7.13
CA GLY A 629 2.13 -22.46 -5.91
C GLY A 629 0.68 -22.00 -5.87
N GLY A 630 0.32 -20.96 -6.63
CA GLY A 630 -1.00 -20.36 -6.61
C GLY A 630 -2.09 -21.20 -7.28
N PHE A 631 -3.33 -20.87 -6.96
CA PHE A 631 -4.53 -21.38 -7.63
C PHE A 631 -5.69 -20.38 -7.54
N CYS A 632 -6.56 -20.41 -8.57
CA CYS A 632 -7.80 -19.65 -8.58
C CYS A 632 -8.91 -20.48 -9.25
N VAL A 633 -9.94 -20.83 -8.51
CA VAL A 633 -11.06 -21.67 -8.95
C VAL A 633 -12.33 -20.84 -8.94
N LEU A 634 -13.01 -20.77 -10.09
CA LEU A 634 -14.33 -20.17 -10.21
C LEU A 634 -15.37 -21.03 -9.49
N ARG A 635 -16.45 -20.41 -9.03
CA ARG A 635 -17.58 -21.11 -8.42
C ARG A 635 -18.84 -21.09 -9.29
N GLU A 636 -18.84 -20.28 -10.33
CA GLU A 636 -19.95 -20.26 -11.29
C GLU A 636 -20.10 -21.63 -11.95
N GLY A 637 -21.31 -22.19 -11.87
CA GLY A 637 -21.60 -23.52 -12.42
C GLY A 637 -21.12 -24.69 -11.56
N GLU A 638 -20.65 -24.46 -10.31
CA GLU A 638 -20.27 -25.57 -9.42
C GLU A 638 -21.48 -26.47 -9.08
N GLN A 639 -21.26 -27.79 -9.13
CA GLN A 639 -22.27 -28.79 -8.80
C GLN A 639 -21.91 -29.49 -7.49
N LEU A 640 -21.98 -28.74 -6.41
CA LEU A 640 -21.74 -29.24 -5.05
C LEU A 640 -23.06 -29.32 -4.27
N PRO A 641 -23.24 -30.33 -3.43
CA PRO A 641 -24.35 -30.35 -2.50
C PRO A 641 -24.33 -29.16 -1.54
N ALA A 642 -25.52 -28.66 -1.18
CA ALA A 642 -25.61 -27.62 -0.16
C ALA A 642 -25.02 -28.14 1.17
N GLY A 643 -24.28 -27.28 1.86
CA GLY A 643 -23.64 -27.65 3.12
C GLY A 643 -22.41 -26.83 3.46
N ASN A 644 -21.80 -27.19 4.58
CA ASN A 644 -20.57 -26.57 5.04
C ASN A 644 -19.37 -27.49 4.81
N TYR A 645 -18.31 -26.92 4.28
CA TYR A 645 -17.10 -27.64 3.91
C TYR A 645 -15.86 -26.96 4.48
N MET A 646 -14.97 -27.74 5.07
CA MET A 646 -13.61 -27.31 5.38
C MET A 646 -12.76 -27.39 4.11
N ILE A 647 -12.05 -26.32 3.77
CA ILE A 647 -11.17 -26.29 2.61
C ILE A 647 -9.79 -26.82 3.01
N ALA A 648 -9.27 -27.79 2.24
CA ALA A 648 -7.96 -28.37 2.43
C ALA A 648 -7.23 -28.53 1.09
N VAL A 649 -5.93 -28.79 1.12
CA VAL A 649 -5.13 -29.12 -0.06
C VAL A 649 -4.49 -30.49 0.13
N LEU A 650 -4.56 -31.31 -0.91
CA LEU A 650 -3.83 -32.56 -1.06
C LEU A 650 -2.77 -32.38 -2.13
N VAL A 651 -1.56 -32.86 -1.86
CA VAL A 651 -0.48 -32.90 -2.84
C VAL A 651 -0.03 -34.34 -3.08
N VAL A 652 0.33 -34.62 -4.32
CA VAL A 652 0.84 -35.93 -4.75
C VAL A 652 2.18 -35.72 -5.44
N ASN A 653 3.26 -36.24 -4.85
CA ASN A 653 4.56 -36.20 -5.50
C ASN A 653 4.56 -37.12 -6.72
N ARG A 654 4.79 -36.56 -7.91
CA ARG A 654 4.75 -37.28 -9.19
C ARG A 654 5.85 -38.33 -9.31
N VAL A 655 6.95 -38.16 -8.60
CA VAL A 655 8.12 -39.07 -8.62
C VAL A 655 8.01 -40.18 -7.58
N SER A 656 7.84 -39.80 -6.29
CA SER A 656 7.83 -40.75 -5.18
C SER A 656 6.44 -41.35 -4.89
N LYS A 657 5.38 -40.75 -5.44
CA LYS A 657 3.96 -41.07 -5.16
C LYS A 657 3.53 -40.77 -3.72
N LEU A 658 4.36 -40.06 -2.96
CA LEU A 658 4.01 -39.61 -1.62
C LEU A 658 2.80 -38.68 -1.70
N LYS A 659 1.82 -38.92 -0.81
CA LYS A 659 0.65 -38.07 -0.64
C LYS A 659 0.70 -37.40 0.71
N LEU A 660 0.45 -36.10 0.73
CA LEU A 660 0.34 -35.28 1.96
C LEU A 660 -0.89 -34.37 1.81
N TRP A 661 -1.53 -34.07 2.93
CA TRP A 661 -2.59 -33.07 2.92
C TRP A 661 -2.49 -32.14 4.12
N ASN A 662 -3.07 -30.95 4.01
CA ASN A 662 -3.26 -30.05 5.13
C ASN A 662 -4.50 -29.18 4.94
N THR A 663 -5.04 -28.68 6.05
CA THR A 663 -6.17 -27.74 6.03
C THR A 663 -5.67 -26.31 5.77
N THR A 664 -6.51 -25.51 5.15
CA THR A 664 -6.27 -24.09 4.95
C THR A 664 -6.78 -23.22 6.10
N GLY A 665 -7.49 -23.83 7.07
CA GLY A 665 -8.18 -23.10 8.13
C GLY A 665 -9.42 -22.32 7.68
N LYS A 666 -9.82 -22.43 6.40
CA LYS A 666 -11.00 -21.75 5.85
C LYS A 666 -12.14 -22.73 5.60
N TYR A 667 -13.34 -22.20 5.62
CA TYR A 667 -14.59 -22.92 5.39
C TYR A 667 -15.34 -22.30 4.21
N LEU A 668 -16.14 -23.12 3.53
CA LEU A 668 -17.00 -22.76 2.44
C LEU A 668 -18.43 -23.19 2.75
N THR A 669 -19.37 -22.28 2.63
CA THR A 669 -20.80 -22.60 2.64
C THR A 669 -21.31 -22.65 1.20
N VAL A 670 -21.97 -23.73 0.83
CA VAL A 670 -22.69 -23.88 -0.43
C VAL A 670 -24.16 -23.80 -0.13
N GLU A 671 -24.80 -22.76 -0.66
CA GLU A 671 -26.24 -22.55 -0.49
C GLU A 671 -27.04 -23.56 -1.34
N PRO A 672 -28.25 -23.92 -0.92
CA PRO A 672 -29.15 -24.71 -1.73
C PRO A 672 -29.43 -23.99 -3.06
N HIS A 673 -29.28 -24.67 -4.19
CA HIS A 673 -29.71 -24.11 -5.46
C HIS A 673 -31.22 -23.81 -5.37
N ALA A 674 -31.58 -22.51 -5.44
CA ALA A 674 -32.98 -22.15 -5.62
C ALA A 674 -33.46 -22.80 -6.93
N ALA A 675 -34.49 -23.61 -6.84
CA ALA A 675 -35.13 -24.16 -8.04
C ALA A 675 -35.48 -22.97 -8.95
N ARG A 676 -34.80 -22.87 -10.10
CA ARG A 676 -35.21 -21.91 -11.12
C ARG A 676 -36.55 -22.43 -11.65
N GLU A 677 -37.65 -21.78 -11.19
CA GLU A 677 -38.98 -21.92 -11.82
C GLU A 677 -38.94 -21.36 -13.21
#